data_332601e25d808fb9fa3deb2490067851
#
_entry.id   332601e25d808fb9fa3deb2490067851
#
_cell.length_a   1.000
_cell.length_b   1.000
_cell.length_c   1.000
_cell.angle_alpha   90.00
_cell.angle_beta   90.00
_cell.angle_gamma   90.00
#
_symmetry.space_group_name_H-M   'P 1'
#
loop_
_entity.id
_entity.type
_entity.pdbx_description
1 polymer ?
#
loop_
_entity_poly.entity_id
_entity_poly.type
_entity_poly.pdbx_seq_one_letter_code
_entity_poly.pdbx_strand_id
1 'polypeptide(L)'
;MRSPALLIARVATLAIVPAVLAAQAKRPMTVDDIMRMKAVGGVAISPSGDRVLYTVNAWEHPNANPAKGDTALGDRHDRRSHVWVIGFGGGSPRQLTFSERGESAPQWSPDGGTISFVSARGTAAGEDGPRPQLWLLPADGGEAQQLTSARDGVGAYSWSPDGKRIAYLTTDTLSRDAEAKARRRDDAKVYEGDFRLSHIWVIELATKKATKITSGAFTVRGAPTWSPDGSKLAYYASPTPMAREQRSDAYYVDIASKQVTALTTNHDAESTPDFSPDGKTIAFTMITSDWKPHADSIPPRSIRNTFIVTYDVATKAITNHASKAFDVSPGQLKWSVDGQHLWFAAADRAYQSLFDYAVATKTYTKLTKDVVVQGASASKDGKKMAFVFDTPDWPAEIYVQDASLPTPKRITNTNPQLAELALGQSEVITWKSKDGATVEGILLKPAGYKEGTKVPLLVTAHGGPTGAHTNGFKGGTSPGQTYAGAGWAVLYPNPRGSTGYGEKWMRGNIPDWGGGDYRDIMTGADYLIAKGIADSTKMAFEGWSYGGYMTSWVVSQTGRFKAAMMGAGLPSLMSMAGTTDIPGYINTFFNGTPQYDGSLINPTNKFYMERSAISYSDKVTTPLLILHGGSDERVPIGQPMEFYRALKDRGKTVELVFYPREGHGFTEYYHQVDRMKREYEWLAKYTLGPKVVP
;
A
#
# COMPACT_ATOMS: atom_id res chain seq x y z
N MET A 1 -38.80 -27.84 -87.69
CA MET A 1 -39.37 -28.62 -86.59
C MET A 1 -38.32 -28.72 -85.52
N ARG A 2 -38.30 -27.88 -84.51
CA ARG A 2 -37.30 -27.80 -83.51
C ARG A 2 -38.00 -27.85 -82.10
N SER A 3 -37.70 -28.87 -81.31
CA SER A 3 -38.17 -29.03 -79.94
C SER A 3 -37.49 -28.04 -78.98
N PRO A 4 -38.16 -27.48 -77.98
CA PRO A 4 -37.53 -26.71 -76.93
C PRO A 4 -37.05 -27.58 -75.80
N ALA A 5 -35.79 -27.34 -75.31
CA ALA A 5 -35.18 -27.97 -74.15
C ALA A 5 -35.68 -27.29 -72.88
N LEU A 6 -36.08 -28.12 -71.92
CA LEU A 6 -36.46 -27.75 -70.54
C LEU A 6 -35.22 -27.46 -69.70
N LEU A 7 -35.10 -26.24 -69.12
CA LEU A 7 -34.07 -25.87 -68.19
C LEU A 7 -34.57 -26.12 -66.78
N ILE A 8 -33.99 -27.14 -66.06
CA ILE A 8 -34.28 -27.39 -64.65
C ILE A 8 -33.33 -26.56 -63.79
N ALA A 9 -33.86 -25.55 -63.14
CA ALA A 9 -33.13 -24.79 -62.13
C ALA A 9 -33.06 -25.58 -60.79
N ARG A 10 -31.86 -25.97 -60.38
CA ARG A 10 -31.63 -26.53 -59.05
C ARG A 10 -31.51 -25.40 -58.05
N VAL A 11 -32.48 -25.28 -57.14
CA VAL A 11 -32.41 -24.41 -55.97
C VAL A 11 -31.57 -25.14 -54.92
N ALA A 12 -30.38 -24.63 -54.65
CA ALA A 12 -29.55 -25.04 -53.55
C ALA A 12 -30.04 -24.37 -52.26
N THR A 13 -30.66 -25.10 -51.36
CA THR A 13 -31.05 -24.65 -50.05
C THR A 13 -29.78 -24.63 -49.19
N LEU A 14 -29.23 -23.43 -48.90
CA LEU A 14 -28.17 -23.25 -47.90
C LEU A 14 -28.81 -23.41 -46.52
N ALA A 15 -28.54 -24.51 -45.86
CA ALA A 15 -28.84 -24.68 -44.42
C ALA A 15 -27.87 -23.82 -43.63
N ILE A 16 -28.33 -22.68 -43.12
CA ILE A 16 -27.61 -21.89 -42.10
C ILE A 16 -27.72 -22.67 -40.81
N VAL A 17 -26.66 -23.42 -40.48
CA VAL A 17 -26.46 -23.98 -39.10
C VAL A 17 -26.09 -22.79 -38.23
N PRO A 18 -26.89 -22.43 -37.23
CA PRO A 18 -26.44 -21.42 -36.24
C PRO A 18 -25.23 -21.99 -35.50
N ALA A 19 -24.05 -21.43 -35.70
CA ALA A 19 -22.91 -21.69 -34.86
C ALA A 19 -23.27 -21.13 -33.46
N VAL A 20 -23.75 -22.02 -32.59
CA VAL A 20 -23.80 -21.78 -31.16
C VAL A 20 -22.33 -21.64 -30.71
N LEU A 21 -21.85 -20.42 -30.60
CA LEU A 21 -20.62 -20.15 -29.87
C LEU A 21 -20.85 -20.70 -28.45
N ALA A 22 -20.38 -21.92 -28.19
CA ALA A 22 -20.29 -22.42 -26.84
C ALA A 22 -19.40 -21.44 -26.08
N ALA A 23 -19.99 -20.70 -25.13
CA ALA A 23 -19.23 -19.83 -24.24
C ALA A 23 -18.14 -20.69 -23.61
N GLN A 24 -16.89 -20.39 -23.90
CA GLN A 24 -15.76 -21.13 -23.37
C GLN A 24 -15.85 -21.12 -21.83
N ALA A 25 -15.82 -22.28 -21.20
CA ALA A 25 -15.92 -22.38 -19.75
C ALA A 25 -14.78 -21.58 -19.12
N LYS A 26 -15.14 -20.67 -18.19
CA LYS A 26 -14.16 -19.85 -17.48
C LYS A 26 -13.21 -20.76 -16.67
N ARG A 27 -11.92 -20.48 -16.72
CA ARG A 27 -10.90 -21.23 -16.00
C ARG A 27 -10.51 -20.54 -14.68
N PRO A 28 -9.97 -21.29 -13.69
CA PRO A 28 -9.39 -20.72 -12.48
C PRO A 28 -8.28 -19.70 -12.77
N MET A 29 -8.12 -18.72 -11.86
CA MET A 29 -7.01 -17.78 -11.87
C MET A 29 -5.72 -18.47 -11.42
N THR A 30 -4.63 -18.23 -12.13
CA THR A 30 -3.30 -18.78 -11.84
C THR A 30 -2.34 -17.69 -11.33
N VAL A 31 -1.17 -18.09 -10.81
CA VAL A 31 -0.08 -17.15 -10.47
C VAL A 31 0.36 -16.35 -11.70
N ASP A 32 0.41 -16.97 -12.86
CA ASP A 32 0.79 -16.29 -14.11
C ASP A 32 -0.22 -15.21 -14.51
N ASP A 33 -1.52 -15.41 -14.23
CA ASP A 33 -2.54 -14.38 -14.43
C ASP A 33 -2.32 -13.18 -13.48
N ILE A 34 -1.96 -13.44 -12.22
CA ILE A 34 -1.61 -12.41 -11.25
C ILE A 34 -0.43 -11.57 -11.75
N MET A 35 0.61 -12.23 -12.25
CA MET A 35 1.81 -11.55 -12.76
C MET A 35 1.55 -10.74 -14.04
N ARG A 36 0.52 -11.09 -14.81
CA ARG A 36 0.08 -10.33 -16.01
C ARG A 36 -0.86 -9.17 -15.67
N MET A 37 -1.37 -9.09 -14.44
CA MET A 37 -2.26 -8.00 -14.06
C MET A 37 -1.52 -6.67 -14.03
N LYS A 38 -2.21 -5.66 -14.54
CA LYS A 38 -1.78 -4.27 -14.50
C LYS A 38 -2.46 -3.57 -13.32
N ALA A 39 -1.69 -2.78 -12.58
CA ALA A 39 -2.21 -2.00 -11.46
C ALA A 39 -2.37 -0.53 -11.86
N VAL A 40 -3.57 0.00 -11.67
CA VAL A 40 -3.89 1.42 -11.88
C VAL A 40 -3.61 2.20 -10.60
N GLY A 41 -3.03 3.40 -10.74
CA GLY A 41 -2.76 4.29 -9.62
C GLY A 41 -2.57 5.74 -10.05
N GLY A 42 -2.29 6.62 -9.09
CA GLY A 42 -1.84 7.98 -9.34
C GLY A 42 -2.80 8.83 -10.18
N VAL A 43 -4.05 9.02 -9.74
CA VAL A 43 -5.07 9.80 -10.49
C VAL A 43 -4.87 11.31 -10.33
N ALA A 44 -4.97 12.06 -11.46
CA ALA A 44 -5.01 13.52 -11.50
C ALA A 44 -5.93 14.00 -12.61
N ILE A 45 -7.03 14.67 -12.26
CA ILE A 45 -7.94 15.29 -13.23
C ILE A 45 -7.34 16.62 -13.73
N SER A 46 -7.51 16.94 -15.01
CA SER A 46 -7.05 18.22 -15.57
C SER A 46 -7.76 19.40 -14.87
N PRO A 47 -7.14 20.59 -14.82
CA PRO A 47 -7.80 21.78 -14.26
C PRO A 47 -9.16 22.09 -14.89
N SER A 48 -9.31 21.85 -16.20
CA SER A 48 -10.57 21.99 -16.95
C SER A 48 -11.58 20.87 -16.69
N GLY A 49 -11.15 19.77 -16.07
CA GLY A 49 -12.00 18.60 -15.80
C GLY A 49 -12.38 17.79 -17.04
N ASP A 50 -11.69 17.93 -18.16
CA ASP A 50 -11.97 17.21 -19.41
C ASP A 50 -11.13 15.94 -19.61
N ARG A 51 -9.98 15.83 -18.92
CA ARG A 51 -9.04 14.71 -19.03
C ARG A 51 -8.60 14.21 -17.67
N VAL A 52 -8.26 12.94 -17.57
CA VAL A 52 -7.75 12.28 -16.37
C VAL A 52 -6.41 11.63 -16.68
N LEU A 53 -5.36 12.04 -15.97
CA LEU A 53 -4.08 11.34 -15.90
C LEU A 53 -4.15 10.23 -14.88
N TYR A 54 -3.48 9.14 -15.16
CA TYR A 54 -3.26 8.05 -14.21
C TYR A 54 -2.01 7.27 -14.56
N THR A 55 -1.56 6.44 -13.67
CA THR A 55 -0.44 5.53 -13.91
C THR A 55 -0.94 4.10 -14.10
N VAL A 56 -0.26 3.36 -14.97
CA VAL A 56 -0.42 1.92 -15.10
C VAL A 56 0.93 1.27 -14.81
N ASN A 57 0.95 0.41 -13.82
CA ASN A 57 2.12 -0.34 -13.40
C ASN A 57 1.97 -1.80 -13.85
N ALA A 58 2.96 -2.33 -14.57
CA ALA A 58 2.95 -3.69 -15.11
C ALA A 58 4.36 -4.30 -15.08
N TRP A 59 4.41 -5.63 -15.14
CA TRP A 59 5.63 -6.34 -15.42
C TRP A 59 5.90 -6.29 -16.93
N GLU A 60 7.09 -5.85 -17.31
CA GLU A 60 7.53 -5.74 -18.70
C GLU A 60 8.86 -6.45 -18.89
N HIS A 61 9.01 -7.12 -20.04
CA HIS A 61 10.32 -7.57 -20.47
C HIS A 61 11.15 -6.36 -20.90
N PRO A 62 12.34 -6.14 -20.38
CA PRO A 62 13.29 -5.25 -21.03
C PRO A 62 13.54 -5.81 -22.42
N ASN A 63 13.44 -4.98 -23.46
CA ASN A 63 13.54 -5.36 -24.87
C ASN A 63 14.62 -6.43 -25.08
N ALA A 64 14.22 -7.70 -25.11
CA ALA A 64 14.99 -8.73 -25.74
C ALA A 64 15.01 -8.35 -27.22
N ASN A 65 16.12 -7.80 -27.68
CA ASN A 65 16.34 -7.66 -29.11
C ASN A 65 16.88 -9.00 -29.63
N PRO A 66 16.00 -9.88 -30.16
CA PRO A 66 16.43 -11.20 -30.66
C PRO A 66 17.48 -11.07 -31.78
N ALA A 67 17.55 -9.91 -32.44
CA ALA A 67 18.51 -9.62 -33.48
C ALA A 67 19.95 -9.41 -32.96
N LYS A 68 20.15 -9.26 -31.64
CA LYS A 68 21.47 -9.06 -31.01
C LYS A 68 21.99 -10.29 -30.26
N GLY A 69 21.31 -11.41 -30.32
CA GLY A 69 21.75 -12.67 -29.69
C GLY A 69 21.78 -12.60 -28.14
N ASP A 70 21.05 -11.66 -27.54
CA ASP A 70 21.02 -11.41 -26.09
C ASP A 70 20.04 -12.38 -25.42
N THR A 71 20.41 -13.66 -25.37
CA THR A 71 19.66 -14.70 -24.66
C THR A 71 19.85 -14.62 -23.14
N ALA A 72 20.89 -13.94 -22.65
CA ALA A 72 21.23 -13.88 -21.22
C ALA A 72 20.35 -12.87 -20.43
N LEU A 73 19.71 -11.88 -21.09
CA LEU A 73 18.79 -10.91 -20.46
C LEU A 73 17.32 -11.18 -20.80
N GLY A 74 17.02 -12.16 -21.65
CA GLY A 74 15.69 -12.42 -22.20
C GLY A 74 14.59 -12.78 -21.19
N ASP A 75 14.98 -13.21 -19.98
CA ASP A 75 14.04 -13.63 -18.94
C ASP A 75 13.86 -12.62 -17.79
N ARG A 76 14.52 -11.46 -17.85
CA ARG A 76 14.35 -10.43 -16.82
C ARG A 76 13.04 -9.69 -17.01
N HIS A 77 12.26 -9.59 -15.94
CA HIS A 77 11.05 -8.77 -15.89
C HIS A 77 11.29 -7.60 -14.93
N ASP A 78 11.03 -6.39 -15.40
CA ASP A 78 11.06 -5.18 -14.58
C ASP A 78 9.63 -4.66 -14.38
N ARG A 79 9.30 -4.29 -13.15
CA ARG A 79 8.01 -3.65 -12.88
C ARG A 79 8.12 -2.16 -13.23
N ARG A 80 7.33 -1.72 -14.22
CA ARG A 80 7.37 -0.36 -14.73
C ARG A 80 6.02 0.32 -14.60
N SER A 81 6.07 1.60 -14.32
CA SER A 81 4.90 2.47 -14.27
C SER A 81 4.98 3.47 -15.40
N HIS A 82 3.89 3.63 -16.16
CA HIS A 82 3.78 4.60 -17.24
C HIS A 82 2.59 5.52 -17.03
N VAL A 83 2.71 6.75 -17.55
CA VAL A 83 1.65 7.76 -17.49
C VAL A 83 0.70 7.57 -18.66
N TRP A 84 -0.58 7.54 -18.35
CA TRP A 84 -1.70 7.41 -19.29
C TRP A 84 -2.66 8.57 -19.12
N VAL A 85 -3.42 8.85 -20.18
CA VAL A 85 -4.49 9.84 -20.17
C VAL A 85 -5.75 9.27 -20.81
N ILE A 86 -6.90 9.66 -20.27
CA ILE A 86 -8.22 9.33 -20.82
C ILE A 86 -9.14 10.56 -20.70
N GLY A 87 -10.12 10.71 -21.60
CA GLY A 87 -11.15 11.72 -21.49
C GLY A 87 -12.05 11.49 -20.26
N PHE A 88 -12.55 12.55 -19.62
CA PHE A 88 -13.48 12.45 -18.49
C PHE A 88 -14.74 11.64 -18.84
N GLY A 89 -15.25 11.76 -20.06
CA GLY A 89 -16.39 10.96 -20.56
C GLY A 89 -16.07 9.48 -20.81
N GLY A 90 -14.80 9.09 -20.75
CA GLY A 90 -14.29 7.80 -21.18
C GLY A 90 -13.69 7.86 -22.60
N GLY A 91 -13.67 6.73 -23.30
CA GLY A 91 -13.08 6.57 -24.63
C GLY A 91 -11.82 5.71 -24.59
N SER A 92 -10.98 5.81 -25.63
CA SER A 92 -9.74 5.04 -25.70
C SER A 92 -8.64 5.69 -24.86
N PRO A 93 -8.07 4.99 -23.87
CA PRO A 93 -6.94 5.50 -23.10
C PRO A 93 -5.69 5.60 -24.00
N ARG A 94 -4.87 6.63 -23.77
CA ARG A 94 -3.62 6.85 -24.49
C ARG A 94 -2.44 6.83 -23.51
N GLN A 95 -1.45 5.98 -23.79
CA GLN A 95 -0.16 5.99 -23.08
C GLN A 95 0.65 7.22 -23.53
N LEU A 96 1.20 7.96 -22.57
CA LEU A 96 1.96 9.18 -22.82
C LEU A 96 3.48 8.95 -22.69
N THR A 97 3.90 7.98 -21.90
CA THR A 97 5.32 7.76 -21.58
C THR A 97 5.70 6.29 -21.75
N PHE A 98 6.98 6.05 -22.16
CA PHE A 98 7.45 4.73 -22.59
C PHE A 98 8.89 4.45 -22.13
N SER A 99 9.37 5.06 -21.05
CA SER A 99 10.76 4.90 -20.60
C SER A 99 11.01 3.52 -20.00
N GLU A 100 12.16 2.94 -20.31
CA GLU A 100 12.61 1.69 -19.67
C GLU A 100 12.82 1.81 -18.14
N ARG A 101 12.86 3.03 -17.59
CA ARG A 101 12.97 3.30 -16.16
C ARG A 101 11.64 3.60 -15.48
N GLY A 102 10.55 3.67 -16.27
CA GLY A 102 9.24 4.04 -15.79
C GLY A 102 9.10 5.52 -15.40
N GLU A 103 7.90 5.91 -15.09
CA GLU A 103 7.52 7.24 -14.64
C GLU A 103 6.59 7.17 -13.42
N SER A 104 6.65 8.20 -12.57
CA SER A 104 5.83 8.28 -11.36
C SER A 104 5.34 9.70 -11.08
N ALA A 105 4.35 9.81 -10.19
CA ALA A 105 3.80 11.06 -9.69
C ALA A 105 3.42 12.08 -10.78
N PRO A 106 2.62 11.72 -11.81
CA PRO A 106 2.21 12.67 -12.83
C PRO A 106 1.31 13.75 -12.24
N GLN A 107 1.54 15.01 -12.65
CA GLN A 107 0.73 16.16 -12.28
C GLN A 107 0.47 17.05 -13.50
N TRP A 108 -0.70 17.69 -13.55
CA TRP A 108 -0.99 18.77 -14.47
C TRP A 108 -0.35 20.08 -13.97
N SER A 109 0.14 20.91 -14.89
CA SER A 109 0.34 22.33 -14.59
C SER A 109 -0.99 23.01 -14.27
N PRO A 110 -1.01 24.12 -13.49
CA PRO A 110 -2.24 24.81 -13.10
C PRO A 110 -3.10 25.33 -14.26
N ASP A 111 -2.50 25.55 -15.44
CA ASP A 111 -3.17 25.92 -16.68
C ASP A 111 -3.61 24.71 -17.54
N GLY A 112 -3.18 23.51 -17.18
CA GLY A 112 -3.47 22.26 -17.91
C GLY A 112 -2.69 22.08 -19.21
N GLY A 113 -1.73 22.96 -19.53
CA GLY A 113 -0.95 22.92 -20.77
C GLY A 113 0.25 21.97 -20.72
N THR A 114 0.69 21.59 -19.53
CA THR A 114 1.88 20.76 -19.33
C THR A 114 1.61 19.65 -18.31
N ILE A 115 2.23 18.50 -18.53
CA ILE A 115 2.25 17.37 -17.61
C ILE A 115 3.67 17.26 -17.07
N SER A 116 3.84 17.23 -15.74
CA SER A 116 5.11 16.91 -15.09
C SER A 116 5.09 15.49 -14.54
N PHE A 117 6.25 14.86 -14.46
CA PHE A 117 6.42 13.55 -13.84
C PHE A 117 7.88 13.34 -13.41
N VAL A 118 8.10 12.33 -12.59
CA VAL A 118 9.45 11.93 -12.14
C VAL A 118 9.89 10.68 -12.92
N SER A 119 11.11 10.70 -13.48
CA SER A 119 11.71 9.56 -14.18
C SER A 119 13.22 9.60 -14.12
N ALA A 120 13.85 8.43 -14.07
CA ALA A 120 15.31 8.28 -14.19
C ALA A 120 15.80 8.09 -15.65
N ARG A 121 14.93 8.36 -16.64
CA ARG A 121 15.27 8.28 -18.08
C ARG A 121 16.40 9.24 -18.46
N GLY A 122 17.25 8.88 -19.42
CA GLY A 122 18.18 9.79 -20.09
C GLY A 122 19.23 10.46 -19.21
N THR A 123 19.28 10.18 -17.92
CA THR A 123 20.26 10.77 -17.02
C THR A 123 21.58 10.04 -17.13
N ALA A 124 22.68 10.80 -17.20
CA ALA A 124 24.02 10.23 -17.06
C ALA A 124 24.07 9.44 -15.75
N ALA A 125 24.48 8.20 -15.84
CA ALA A 125 24.69 7.39 -14.67
C ALA A 125 25.90 7.96 -13.88
N GLY A 126 25.69 8.34 -12.62
CA GLY A 126 26.77 8.35 -11.65
C GLY A 126 27.24 6.91 -11.42
N GLU A 127 28.26 6.70 -10.62
CA GLU A 127 28.75 5.35 -10.25
C GLU A 127 27.60 4.43 -9.74
N ASP A 128 26.54 5.03 -9.16
CA ASP A 128 25.36 4.34 -8.62
C ASP A 128 24.15 4.27 -9.58
N GLY A 129 24.33 4.62 -10.85
CA GLY A 129 23.26 4.64 -11.85
C GLY A 129 22.46 5.96 -11.96
N PRO A 130 21.50 6.02 -12.88
CA PRO A 130 20.71 7.22 -13.15
C PRO A 130 19.76 7.55 -11.98
N ARG A 131 19.70 8.85 -11.62
CA ARG A 131 18.85 9.35 -10.53
C ARG A 131 17.56 9.95 -11.08
N PRO A 132 16.40 9.79 -10.39
CA PRO A 132 15.12 10.37 -10.81
C PRO A 132 15.21 11.90 -10.95
N GLN A 133 14.63 12.45 -12.01
CA GLN A 133 14.54 13.88 -12.28
C GLN A 133 13.11 14.27 -12.62
N LEU A 134 12.80 15.57 -12.52
CA LEU A 134 11.54 16.12 -13.03
C LEU A 134 11.63 16.30 -14.54
N TRP A 135 10.56 15.89 -15.21
CA TRP A 135 10.36 16.01 -16.65
C TRP A 135 9.07 16.73 -16.95
N LEU A 136 9.05 17.49 -18.02
CA LEU A 136 7.88 18.19 -18.53
C LEU A 136 7.50 17.65 -19.90
N LEU A 137 6.21 17.39 -20.09
CA LEU A 137 5.62 16.91 -21.36
C LEU A 137 4.44 17.83 -21.74
N PRO A 138 4.37 18.35 -22.97
CA PRO A 138 3.19 19.07 -23.41
C PRO A 138 1.92 18.21 -23.29
N ALA A 139 0.83 18.79 -22.82
CA ALA A 139 -0.41 18.07 -22.53
C ALA A 139 -1.03 17.37 -23.76
N ASP A 140 -0.81 17.92 -24.96
CA ASP A 140 -1.31 17.37 -26.22
C ASP A 140 -0.38 16.31 -26.84
N GLY A 141 0.76 16.08 -26.22
CA GLY A 141 1.79 15.13 -26.66
C GLY A 141 3.04 15.83 -27.15
N GLY A 142 4.05 15.04 -27.52
CA GLY A 142 5.35 15.53 -27.94
C GLY A 142 6.46 14.84 -27.15
N GLU A 143 7.66 15.43 -27.14
CA GLU A 143 8.82 14.90 -26.44
C GLU A 143 8.93 15.51 -25.03
N ALA A 144 9.14 14.65 -24.04
CA ALA A 144 9.36 15.09 -22.67
C ALA A 144 10.74 15.74 -22.51
N GLN A 145 10.79 16.88 -21.85
CA GLN A 145 12.01 17.63 -21.57
C GLN A 145 12.42 17.53 -20.10
N GLN A 146 13.69 17.27 -19.85
CA GLN A 146 14.22 17.27 -18.49
C GLN A 146 14.26 18.70 -17.93
N LEU A 147 13.69 18.85 -16.73
CA LEU A 147 13.65 20.13 -16.04
C LEU A 147 14.79 20.25 -15.01
N THR A 148 15.05 19.20 -14.22
CA THR A 148 16.04 19.21 -13.13
C THR A 148 17.26 18.37 -13.45
N SER A 149 18.39 18.71 -12.79
CA SER A 149 19.62 17.92 -12.81
C SER A 149 20.16 17.76 -11.37
N ALA A 150 19.26 17.45 -10.44
CA ALA A 150 19.61 17.23 -9.04
C ALA A 150 20.51 15.99 -8.92
N ARG A 151 21.68 16.17 -8.32
CA ARG A 151 22.72 15.11 -8.24
C ARG A 151 22.21 13.85 -7.54
N ASP A 152 21.44 14.02 -6.47
CA ASP A 152 20.88 12.91 -5.68
C ASP A 152 19.45 12.57 -6.05
N GLY A 153 18.98 13.11 -7.18
CA GLY A 153 17.63 12.91 -7.68
C GLY A 153 16.58 13.80 -7.05
N VAL A 154 15.36 13.67 -7.55
CA VAL A 154 14.18 14.41 -7.10
C VAL A 154 13.20 13.44 -6.48
N GLY A 155 12.70 13.80 -5.29
CA GLY A 155 11.60 13.12 -4.60
C GLY A 155 10.23 13.73 -4.91
N ALA A 156 9.43 13.92 -3.86
CA ALA A 156 8.11 14.54 -3.96
C ALA A 156 8.19 16.00 -4.43
N TYR A 157 7.18 16.47 -5.17
CA TYR A 157 7.16 17.82 -5.72
C TYR A 157 5.74 18.37 -5.83
N SER A 158 5.62 19.69 -6.05
CA SER A 158 4.36 20.37 -6.30
C SER A 158 4.53 21.63 -7.16
N TRP A 159 3.54 21.94 -7.99
CA TRP A 159 3.47 23.15 -8.81
C TRP A 159 3.08 24.36 -7.97
N SER A 160 3.70 25.54 -8.25
CA SER A 160 3.19 26.81 -7.75
C SER A 160 1.85 27.16 -8.40
N PRO A 161 0.93 27.87 -7.71
CA PRO A 161 -0.38 28.23 -8.24
C PRO A 161 -0.35 29.00 -9.56
N ASP A 162 0.70 29.79 -9.78
CA ASP A 162 0.91 30.57 -11.00
C ASP A 162 1.52 29.75 -12.17
N GLY A 163 1.87 28.48 -11.93
CA GLY A 163 2.46 27.59 -12.92
C GLY A 163 3.87 27.93 -13.35
N LYS A 164 4.56 28.86 -12.67
CA LYS A 164 5.90 29.33 -13.06
C LYS A 164 7.05 28.64 -12.33
N ARG A 165 6.75 27.97 -11.21
CA ARG A 165 7.73 27.33 -10.34
C ARG A 165 7.27 25.93 -9.93
N ILE A 166 8.25 25.11 -9.56
CA ILE A 166 8.00 23.81 -8.92
C ILE A 166 8.85 23.73 -7.65
N ALA A 167 8.21 23.39 -6.53
CA ALA A 167 8.89 23.00 -5.29
C ALA A 167 9.13 21.50 -5.31
N TYR A 168 10.32 21.05 -4.93
CA TYR A 168 10.67 19.64 -4.91
C TYR A 168 11.62 19.30 -3.76
N LEU A 169 11.63 18.05 -3.38
CA LEU A 169 12.57 17.53 -2.39
C LEU A 169 13.78 16.90 -3.09
N THR A 170 14.95 17.18 -2.55
CA THR A 170 16.17 16.43 -2.86
C THR A 170 16.99 16.25 -1.59
N THR A 171 17.68 15.12 -1.52
CA THR A 171 18.57 14.78 -0.40
C THR A 171 19.89 15.55 -0.55
N ASP A 172 20.44 16.04 0.57
CA ASP A 172 21.73 16.72 0.57
C ASP A 172 22.85 15.81 0.02
N THR A 173 23.68 16.37 -0.82
CA THR A 173 24.80 15.64 -1.44
C THR A 173 25.86 15.28 -0.41
N LEU A 174 26.51 14.14 -0.60
CA LEU A 174 27.69 13.77 0.18
C LEU A 174 28.80 14.83 -0.03
N SER A 175 29.59 15.08 0.99
CA SER A 175 30.81 15.88 0.85
C SER A 175 31.79 15.16 -0.09
N ARG A 176 32.67 15.94 -0.73
CA ARG A 176 33.73 15.36 -1.59
C ARG A 176 34.63 14.36 -0.84
N ASP A 177 34.88 14.59 0.45
CA ASP A 177 35.64 13.67 1.29
C ASP A 177 34.89 12.37 1.54
N ALA A 178 33.59 12.46 1.90
CA ALA A 178 32.75 11.27 2.07
C ALA A 178 32.65 10.43 0.80
N GLU A 179 32.55 11.07 -0.37
CA GLU A 179 32.57 10.37 -1.66
C GLU A 179 33.94 9.72 -1.94
N ALA A 180 35.04 10.43 -1.64
CA ALA A 180 36.36 9.87 -1.79
C ALA A 180 36.57 8.67 -0.85
N LYS A 181 36.07 8.73 0.36
CA LYS A 181 36.07 7.59 1.30
C LYS A 181 35.26 6.41 0.76
N ALA A 182 34.02 6.65 0.28
CA ALA A 182 33.19 5.61 -0.30
C ALA A 182 33.87 4.91 -1.48
N ARG A 183 34.51 5.69 -2.39
CA ARG A 183 35.27 5.12 -3.51
C ARG A 183 36.45 4.24 -3.08
N ARG A 184 37.11 4.56 -1.97
CA ARG A 184 38.20 3.76 -1.40
C ARG A 184 37.68 2.60 -0.53
N ARG A 185 36.37 2.45 -0.35
CA ARG A 185 35.75 1.52 0.61
C ARG A 185 36.16 1.80 2.07
N ASP A 186 36.47 3.04 2.40
CA ASP A 186 36.71 3.60 3.72
C ASP A 186 35.42 4.29 4.19
N ASP A 187 34.32 3.52 4.21
CA ASP A 187 32.94 4.01 4.32
C ASP A 187 32.17 3.40 5.50
N ALA A 188 32.91 3.07 6.56
CA ALA A 188 32.31 2.69 7.84
C ALA A 188 31.35 3.78 8.31
N LYS A 189 30.15 3.39 8.75
CA LYS A 189 29.07 4.29 9.18
C LYS A 189 28.80 4.13 10.67
N VAL A 190 28.54 5.26 11.31
CA VAL A 190 27.96 5.23 12.66
C VAL A 190 26.51 4.79 12.54
N TYR A 191 26.17 3.69 13.23
CA TYR A 191 24.79 3.20 13.27
C TYR A 191 23.87 4.28 13.83
N GLU A 192 22.79 4.61 13.08
CA GLU A 192 21.85 5.68 13.39
C GLU A 192 22.50 7.08 13.55
N GLY A 193 23.61 7.31 12.89
CA GLY A 193 24.37 8.57 12.97
C GLY A 193 24.46 9.32 11.66
N ASP A 194 25.00 8.72 10.62
CA ASP A 194 25.36 9.40 9.37
C ASP A 194 24.17 9.55 8.42
N PHE A 195 23.28 10.51 8.71
CA PHE A 195 22.07 10.72 7.91
C PHE A 195 22.30 11.70 6.76
N ARG A 196 21.63 11.44 5.65
CA ARG A 196 21.43 12.38 4.57
C ARG A 196 20.03 12.96 4.69
N LEU A 197 19.95 14.29 4.80
CA LEU A 197 18.71 15.01 5.06
C LEU A 197 18.10 15.51 3.76
N SER A 198 16.78 15.50 3.66
CA SER A 198 16.04 16.01 2.50
C SER A 198 15.50 17.39 2.77
N HIS A 199 15.71 18.30 1.80
CA HIS A 199 15.30 19.69 1.90
C HIS A 199 14.47 20.14 0.69
N ILE A 200 13.73 21.22 0.87
CA ILE A 200 12.91 21.85 -0.17
C ILE A 200 13.81 22.72 -1.06
N TRP A 201 13.66 22.53 -2.35
CA TRP A 201 14.20 23.37 -3.40
C TRP A 201 13.06 23.91 -4.25
N VAL A 202 13.23 25.10 -4.82
CA VAL A 202 12.30 25.70 -5.80
C VAL A 202 13.05 25.93 -7.09
N ILE A 203 12.50 25.44 -8.21
CA ILE A 203 13.02 25.71 -9.56
C ILE A 203 12.06 26.62 -10.33
N GLU A 204 12.62 27.64 -10.97
CA GLU A 204 11.90 28.51 -11.90
C GLU A 204 11.92 27.90 -13.30
N LEU A 205 10.76 27.76 -13.94
CA LEU A 205 10.65 27.09 -15.24
C LEU A 205 11.36 27.87 -16.36
N ALA A 206 11.23 29.18 -16.36
CA ALA A 206 11.78 30.02 -17.42
C ALA A 206 13.32 30.03 -17.45
N THR A 207 13.94 30.07 -16.31
CA THR A 207 15.40 30.16 -16.16
C THR A 207 16.08 28.83 -15.85
N LYS A 208 15.30 27.83 -15.45
CA LYS A 208 15.75 26.55 -14.88
C LYS A 208 16.68 26.72 -13.66
N LYS A 209 16.63 27.87 -13.00
CA LYS A 209 17.41 28.16 -11.79
C LYS A 209 16.75 27.52 -10.59
N ALA A 210 17.46 26.61 -9.92
CA ALA A 210 17.02 25.98 -8.67
C ALA A 210 17.63 26.70 -7.45
N THR A 211 16.83 26.91 -6.43
CA THR A 211 17.22 27.56 -5.17
C THR A 211 16.83 26.70 -3.98
N LYS A 212 17.77 26.42 -3.08
CA LYS A 212 17.51 25.74 -1.80
C LYS A 212 16.71 26.67 -0.88
N ILE A 213 15.58 26.21 -0.38
CA ILE A 213 14.67 26.99 0.46
C ILE A 213 14.83 26.66 1.93
N THR A 214 14.93 25.36 2.27
CA THR A 214 15.13 24.91 3.67
C THR A 214 16.53 24.35 3.87
N SER A 215 17.07 24.47 5.07
CA SER A 215 18.35 23.89 5.48
C SER A 215 18.35 23.69 7.00
N GLY A 216 19.20 22.83 7.51
CA GLY A 216 19.33 22.58 8.95
C GLY A 216 19.37 21.10 9.28
N ALA A 217 19.41 20.77 10.58
CA ALA A 217 19.48 19.39 11.09
C ALA A 217 18.07 18.76 11.18
N PHE A 218 17.35 18.69 10.08
CA PHE A 218 16.04 18.04 9.95
C PHE A 218 15.81 17.54 8.53
N THR A 219 14.92 16.60 8.37
CA THR A 219 14.51 16.07 7.06
C THR A 219 13.06 16.43 6.79
N VAL A 220 12.78 17.02 5.64
CA VAL A 220 11.41 17.30 5.17
C VAL A 220 10.79 16.01 4.65
N ARG A 221 9.52 15.79 4.99
CA ARG A 221 8.75 14.63 4.58
C ARG A 221 7.56 15.04 3.72
N GLY A 222 7.21 14.22 2.72
CA GLY A 222 6.09 14.47 1.81
C GLY A 222 6.29 15.66 0.87
N ALA A 223 5.38 15.87 -0.06
CA ALA A 223 5.43 17.01 -0.98
C ALA A 223 5.09 18.31 -0.24
N PRO A 224 5.87 19.40 -0.39
CA PRO A 224 5.50 20.70 0.17
C PRO A 224 4.26 21.26 -0.54
N THR A 225 3.41 22.01 0.17
CA THR A 225 2.22 22.65 -0.39
C THR A 225 2.39 24.17 -0.45
N TRP A 226 1.93 24.76 -1.53
CA TRP A 226 2.05 26.21 -1.77
C TRP A 226 0.90 26.98 -1.11
N SER A 227 1.19 28.17 -0.58
CA SER A 227 0.14 29.15 -0.32
C SER A 227 -0.49 29.61 -1.64
N PRO A 228 -1.79 30.01 -1.66
CA PRO A 228 -2.47 30.42 -2.89
C PRO A 228 -1.82 31.57 -3.63
N ASP A 229 -1.14 32.49 -2.92
CA ASP A 229 -0.37 33.59 -3.49
C ASP A 229 1.04 33.20 -3.98
N GLY A 230 1.44 31.94 -3.75
CA GLY A 230 2.74 31.40 -4.14
C GLY A 230 3.92 31.96 -3.35
N SER A 231 3.71 32.66 -2.22
CA SER A 231 4.77 33.25 -1.41
C SER A 231 5.36 32.30 -0.36
N LYS A 232 4.61 31.26 0.05
CA LYS A 232 4.99 30.34 1.13
C LYS A 232 4.87 28.89 0.71
N LEU A 233 5.61 28.02 1.43
CA LEU A 233 5.51 26.58 1.34
C LEU A 233 5.25 26.01 2.73
N ALA A 234 4.18 25.23 2.90
CA ALA A 234 3.93 24.45 4.11
C ALA A 234 4.48 23.03 3.95
N TYR A 235 4.99 22.49 5.04
CA TYR A 235 5.62 21.16 5.08
C TYR A 235 5.63 20.60 6.50
N TYR A 236 5.89 19.32 6.64
CA TYR A 236 6.25 18.75 7.94
C TYR A 236 7.64 18.13 7.87
N ALA A 237 8.33 18.10 9.00
CA ALA A 237 9.71 17.64 9.08
C ALA A 237 9.99 16.90 10.39
N SER A 238 10.95 15.99 10.33
CA SER A 238 11.44 15.19 11.44
C SER A 238 12.93 15.46 11.69
N PRO A 239 13.44 15.24 12.91
CA PRO A 239 14.88 15.38 13.20
C PRO A 239 15.76 14.47 12.37
N THR A 240 15.29 13.24 12.08
CA THR A 240 16.05 12.25 11.32
C THR A 240 15.20 11.54 10.27
N PRO A 241 15.77 10.94 9.23
CA PRO A 241 15.06 10.12 8.24
C PRO A 241 14.78 8.69 8.70
N MET A 242 15.19 8.28 9.91
CA MET A 242 15.04 6.92 10.39
C MET A 242 13.58 6.46 10.40
N ALA A 243 13.34 5.18 10.13
CA ALA A 243 12.01 4.58 10.17
C ALA A 243 11.37 4.63 11.58
N ARG A 244 12.20 4.57 12.62
CA ARG A 244 11.74 4.68 14.02
C ARG A 244 11.48 6.10 14.50
N GLU A 245 11.92 7.14 13.76
CA GLU A 245 11.70 8.53 14.13
C GLU A 245 10.22 8.89 13.92
N GLN A 246 9.53 9.16 15.00
CA GLN A 246 8.11 9.49 14.99
C GLN A 246 7.85 10.96 15.33
N ARG A 247 8.87 11.69 15.80
CA ARG A 247 8.73 13.14 16.07
C ARG A 247 8.63 13.88 14.75
N SER A 248 7.58 14.64 14.58
CA SER A 248 7.44 15.53 13.44
C SER A 248 6.65 16.78 13.84
N ASP A 249 7.03 17.89 13.26
CA ASP A 249 6.33 19.16 13.41
C ASP A 249 5.96 19.73 12.06
N ALA A 250 4.89 20.51 12.06
CA ALA A 250 4.40 21.22 10.88
C ALA A 250 5.00 22.64 10.84
N TYR A 251 5.33 23.09 9.64
CA TYR A 251 5.97 24.37 9.38
C TYR A 251 5.42 25.04 8.12
N TYR A 252 5.63 26.33 8.00
CA TYR A 252 5.73 26.98 6.69
C TYR A 252 6.99 27.82 6.59
N VAL A 253 7.47 28.02 5.36
CA VAL A 253 8.61 28.87 5.02
C VAL A 253 8.19 29.93 4.03
N ASP A 254 8.55 31.19 4.27
CA ASP A 254 8.47 32.26 3.30
C ASP A 254 9.62 32.13 2.29
N ILE A 255 9.29 32.08 1.00
CA ILE A 255 10.26 31.72 -0.06
C ILE A 255 11.29 32.83 -0.28
N ALA A 256 10.89 34.09 -0.17
CA ALA A 256 11.77 35.22 -0.44
C ALA A 256 12.77 35.42 0.70
N SER A 257 12.30 35.45 1.94
CA SER A 257 13.14 35.67 3.14
C SER A 257 13.77 34.37 3.66
N LYS A 258 13.24 33.19 3.28
CA LYS A 258 13.56 31.87 3.84
C LYS A 258 13.28 31.75 5.34
N GLN A 259 12.46 32.65 5.88
CA GLN A 259 12.05 32.59 7.28
C GLN A 259 11.09 31.42 7.49
N VAL A 260 11.43 30.54 8.43
CA VAL A 260 10.62 29.40 8.84
C VAL A 260 9.76 29.80 10.03
N THR A 261 8.48 29.40 9.98
CA THR A 261 7.53 29.51 11.10
C THR A 261 7.07 28.10 11.47
N ALA A 262 7.22 27.73 12.74
CA ALA A 262 6.67 26.50 13.25
C ALA A 262 5.17 26.66 13.51
N LEU A 263 4.37 25.70 13.03
CA LEU A 263 2.94 25.59 13.34
C LEU A 263 2.74 24.79 14.63
N THR A 264 3.62 23.78 14.84
CA THR A 264 3.65 22.93 16.04
C THR A 264 5.06 22.87 16.61
N THR A 265 5.17 22.49 17.88
CA THR A 265 6.45 22.26 18.58
C THR A 265 6.33 21.09 19.57
N ASN A 266 5.26 20.33 19.47
CA ASN A 266 4.92 19.21 20.35
C ASN A 266 5.25 17.83 19.75
N HIS A 267 5.84 17.83 18.55
CA HIS A 267 6.26 16.62 17.83
C HIS A 267 5.14 15.64 17.42
N ASP A 268 3.91 16.13 17.32
CA ASP A 268 2.71 15.31 17.09
C ASP A 268 2.08 15.52 15.69
N ALA A 269 2.73 16.23 14.76
CA ALA A 269 2.22 16.40 13.39
C ALA A 269 2.42 15.12 12.56
N GLU A 270 1.36 14.68 11.85
CA GLU A 270 1.35 13.39 11.14
C GLU A 270 1.13 13.50 9.62
N SER A 271 0.78 14.69 9.10
CA SER A 271 0.57 14.86 7.66
C SER A 271 1.09 16.20 7.14
N THR A 272 1.28 16.30 5.83
CA THR A 272 1.64 17.54 5.16
C THR A 272 0.54 18.59 5.34
N PRO A 273 0.88 19.78 5.88
CA PRO A 273 -0.06 20.87 6.00
C PRO A 273 -0.51 21.37 4.63
N ASP A 274 -1.78 21.78 4.50
CA ASP A 274 -2.38 22.29 3.26
C ASP A 274 -3.06 23.65 3.53
N PHE A 275 -2.77 24.66 2.70
CA PHE A 275 -3.38 25.98 2.82
C PHE A 275 -4.83 25.99 2.33
N SER A 276 -5.71 26.68 3.04
CA SER A 276 -7.04 27.02 2.51
C SER A 276 -6.93 27.87 1.25
N PRO A 277 -7.94 27.85 0.36
CA PRO A 277 -7.93 28.63 -0.89
C PRO A 277 -7.76 30.14 -0.71
N ASP A 278 -8.15 30.70 0.44
CA ASP A 278 -7.95 32.10 0.80
C ASP A 278 -6.60 32.38 1.50
N GLY A 279 -5.81 31.33 1.77
CA GLY A 279 -4.49 31.42 2.41
C GLY A 279 -4.50 31.75 3.90
N LYS A 280 -5.67 31.85 4.55
CA LYS A 280 -5.78 32.28 5.95
C LYS A 280 -5.68 31.13 6.94
N THR A 281 -5.95 29.90 6.50
CA THR A 281 -5.96 28.72 7.36
C THR A 281 -5.05 27.64 6.78
N ILE A 282 -4.38 26.89 7.64
CA ILE A 282 -3.62 25.70 7.26
C ILE A 282 -4.24 24.50 7.98
N ALA A 283 -4.55 23.44 7.26
CA ALA A 283 -5.09 22.19 7.81
C ALA A 283 -4.06 21.06 7.74
N PHE A 284 -3.98 20.25 8.77
CA PHE A 284 -3.14 19.06 8.85
C PHE A 284 -3.70 18.08 9.88
N THR A 285 -3.13 16.88 9.98
CA THR A 285 -3.50 15.92 11.03
C THR A 285 -2.44 15.87 12.12
N MET A 286 -2.90 15.63 13.34
CA MET A 286 -2.07 15.41 14.52
C MET A 286 -2.47 14.14 15.25
N ILE A 287 -1.55 13.61 16.04
CA ILE A 287 -1.79 12.53 16.99
C ILE A 287 -1.60 13.03 18.41
N THR A 288 -2.27 12.47 19.41
CA THR A 288 -1.94 12.71 20.81
C THR A 288 -0.96 11.65 21.28
N SER A 289 0.24 12.06 21.63
CA SER A 289 1.23 11.16 22.20
C SER A 289 0.94 10.86 23.67
N ASP A 290 0.98 9.59 24.04
CA ASP A 290 0.89 9.12 25.44
C ASP A 290 2.26 9.06 26.11
N TRP A 291 3.32 9.29 25.35
CA TRP A 291 4.67 9.04 25.79
C TRP A 291 5.28 10.26 26.46
N LYS A 292 5.92 10.06 27.61
CA LYS A 292 6.70 11.07 28.32
C LYS A 292 8.18 10.80 28.07
N PRO A 293 8.89 11.67 27.35
CA PRO A 293 10.28 11.43 26.97
C PRO A 293 11.23 11.43 28.17
N HIS A 294 12.16 10.48 28.19
CA HIS A 294 13.48 10.75 28.76
C HIS A 294 14.22 11.69 27.80
N ALA A 295 15.01 12.64 28.31
CA ALA A 295 15.49 13.81 27.58
C ALA A 295 16.12 13.57 26.19
N ASP A 296 16.68 12.39 25.92
CA ASP A 296 17.39 12.09 24.67
C ASP A 296 16.85 10.86 23.91
N SER A 297 15.67 10.33 24.28
CA SER A 297 15.13 9.14 23.65
C SER A 297 14.17 9.45 22.51
N ILE A 298 14.17 8.60 21.48
CA ILE A 298 13.18 8.66 20.41
C ILE A 298 11.90 8.00 20.91
N PRO A 299 10.75 8.72 20.92
CA PRO A 299 9.50 8.14 21.42
C PRO A 299 9.05 6.98 20.56
N PRO A 300 8.46 5.94 21.14
CA PRO A 300 7.76 4.92 20.38
C PRO A 300 6.54 5.53 19.69
N ARG A 301 6.13 4.94 18.57
CA ARG A 301 4.92 5.39 17.86
C ARG A 301 3.69 5.26 18.74
N SER A 302 2.90 6.31 18.84
CA SER A 302 1.61 6.25 19.51
C SER A 302 0.61 5.42 18.71
N ILE A 303 -0.08 4.48 19.35
CA ILE A 303 -1.17 3.70 18.75
C ILE A 303 -2.49 4.40 19.09
N ARG A 304 -2.77 5.50 18.39
CA ARG A 304 -3.98 6.30 18.49
C ARG A 304 -4.46 6.74 17.12
N ASN A 305 -5.72 7.15 17.04
CA ASN A 305 -6.20 7.83 15.84
C ASN A 305 -5.66 9.25 15.75
N THR A 306 -5.35 9.68 14.54
CA THR A 306 -5.07 11.08 14.24
C THR A 306 -6.37 11.87 14.15
N PHE A 307 -6.29 13.18 14.27
CA PHE A 307 -7.43 14.09 14.15
C PHE A 307 -7.06 15.33 13.33
N ILE A 308 -8.06 15.99 12.78
CA ILE A 308 -7.90 17.21 12.01
C ILE A 308 -7.54 18.36 12.94
N VAL A 309 -6.59 19.19 12.51
CA VAL A 309 -6.21 20.45 13.15
C VAL A 309 -6.20 21.55 12.10
N THR A 310 -6.67 22.74 12.48
CA THR A 310 -6.52 23.95 11.68
C THR A 310 -5.71 25.01 12.43
N TYR A 311 -4.85 25.71 11.69
CA TYR A 311 -4.01 26.78 12.18
C TYR A 311 -4.39 28.07 11.45
N ASP A 312 -4.76 29.13 12.19
CA ASP A 312 -5.03 30.45 11.65
C ASP A 312 -3.70 31.20 11.46
N VAL A 313 -3.41 31.63 10.23
CA VAL A 313 -2.11 32.22 9.85
C VAL A 313 -1.89 33.57 10.50
N ALA A 314 -2.94 34.38 10.72
CA ALA A 314 -2.84 35.72 11.28
C ALA A 314 -2.74 35.68 12.81
N THR A 315 -3.60 34.93 13.48
CA THR A 315 -3.66 34.88 14.95
C THR A 315 -2.74 33.82 15.54
N LYS A 316 -2.24 32.89 14.72
CA LYS A 316 -1.46 31.71 15.13
C LYS A 316 -2.24 30.73 16.03
N ALA A 317 -3.56 30.82 16.03
CA ALA A 317 -4.42 29.99 16.85
C ALA A 317 -4.55 28.59 16.22
N ILE A 318 -4.43 27.57 17.06
CA ILE A 318 -4.66 26.16 16.69
C ILE A 318 -6.05 25.74 17.15
N THR A 319 -6.85 25.18 16.23
CA THR A 319 -8.16 24.59 16.55
C THR A 319 -8.11 23.09 16.35
N ASN A 320 -8.45 22.35 17.41
CA ASN A 320 -8.57 20.90 17.38
C ASN A 320 -10.00 20.51 16.94
N HIS A 321 -10.11 19.62 15.97
CA HIS A 321 -11.37 19.10 15.42
C HIS A 321 -11.60 17.61 15.76
N ALA A 322 -10.93 17.07 16.78
CA ALA A 322 -11.18 15.71 17.24
C ALA A 322 -12.67 15.49 17.57
N SER A 323 -13.22 14.39 17.15
CA SER A 323 -14.62 14.06 17.34
C SER A 323 -14.79 12.60 17.73
N LYS A 324 -15.61 12.34 18.77
CA LYS A 324 -15.99 10.97 19.15
C LYS A 324 -16.89 10.30 18.11
N ALA A 325 -17.56 11.09 17.26
CA ALA A 325 -18.41 10.58 16.20
C ALA A 325 -17.60 10.10 14.97
N PHE A 326 -16.32 10.50 14.88
CA PHE A 326 -15.41 10.08 13.83
C PHE A 326 -14.15 9.47 14.47
N ASP A 327 -14.22 8.19 14.77
CA ASP A 327 -13.19 7.46 15.54
C ASP A 327 -12.28 6.63 14.61
N VAL A 328 -11.76 7.28 13.56
CA VAL A 328 -10.73 6.72 12.64
C VAL A 328 -9.76 7.83 12.22
N SER A 329 -8.58 7.46 11.74
CA SER A 329 -7.55 8.42 11.31
C SER A 329 -7.89 9.00 9.93
N PRO A 330 -8.06 10.33 9.79
CA PRO A 330 -8.06 10.98 8.48
C PRO A 330 -6.72 10.78 7.78
N GLY A 331 -6.76 10.51 6.48
CA GLY A 331 -5.58 10.55 5.63
C GLY A 331 -5.16 11.97 5.26
N GLN A 332 -4.47 12.14 4.14
CA GLN A 332 -4.08 13.45 3.66
C GLN A 332 -5.30 14.32 3.37
N LEU A 333 -5.34 15.49 3.99
CA LEU A 333 -6.41 16.46 3.85
C LEU A 333 -6.31 17.23 2.54
N LYS A 334 -7.45 17.57 1.94
CA LYS A 334 -7.57 18.47 0.80
C LYS A 334 -8.72 19.44 1.02
N TRP A 335 -8.46 20.73 0.85
CA TRP A 335 -9.48 21.75 0.90
C TRP A 335 -10.42 21.67 -0.32
N SER A 336 -11.70 21.92 -0.09
CA SER A 336 -12.64 22.27 -1.15
C SER A 336 -12.32 23.63 -1.73
N VAL A 337 -12.76 23.90 -2.96
CA VAL A 337 -12.48 25.15 -3.68
C VAL A 337 -13.04 26.38 -2.96
N ASP A 338 -14.16 26.23 -2.26
CA ASP A 338 -14.80 27.29 -1.45
C ASP A 338 -14.17 27.46 -0.06
N GLY A 339 -13.23 26.59 0.32
CA GLY A 339 -12.56 26.63 1.63
C GLY A 339 -13.47 26.28 2.82
N GLN A 340 -14.67 25.73 2.58
CA GLN A 340 -15.61 25.40 3.65
C GLN A 340 -15.48 23.94 4.11
N HIS A 341 -14.87 23.08 3.32
CA HIS A 341 -14.78 21.64 3.54
C HIS A 341 -13.34 21.12 3.40
N LEU A 342 -13.08 20.04 4.10
CA LEU A 342 -11.89 19.19 3.92
C LEU A 342 -12.33 17.80 3.52
N TRP A 343 -11.77 17.24 2.46
CA TRP A 343 -12.01 15.86 2.07
C TRP A 343 -10.74 15.03 2.13
N PHE A 344 -10.90 13.76 2.48
CA PHE A 344 -9.81 12.82 2.72
C PHE A 344 -10.32 11.37 2.66
N ALA A 345 -9.41 10.43 2.39
CA ALA A 345 -9.69 9.01 2.55
C ALA A 345 -9.36 8.56 3.98
N ALA A 346 -10.15 7.64 4.52
CA ALA A 346 -9.91 7.01 5.82
C ALA A 346 -10.30 5.53 5.81
N ALA A 347 -9.65 4.74 6.68
CA ALA A 347 -10.04 3.36 6.91
C ALA A 347 -11.46 3.32 7.50
N ASP A 348 -12.31 2.48 6.94
CA ASP A 348 -13.72 2.37 7.26
C ASP A 348 -14.13 0.90 7.30
N ARG A 349 -13.78 0.22 8.39
CA ARG A 349 -13.99 -1.21 8.58
C ARG A 349 -13.29 -2.02 7.48
N ALA A 350 -14.04 -2.86 6.76
CA ALA A 350 -13.52 -3.63 5.62
C ALA A 350 -13.32 -2.80 4.33
N TYR A 351 -13.36 -1.47 4.38
CA TYR A 351 -13.22 -0.58 3.23
C TYR A 351 -12.24 0.56 3.49
N GLN A 352 -11.96 1.34 2.48
CA GLN A 352 -11.35 2.67 2.59
C GLN A 352 -12.27 3.66 1.89
N SER A 353 -12.87 4.55 2.67
CA SER A 353 -13.91 5.46 2.21
C SER A 353 -13.39 6.89 2.07
N LEU A 354 -13.98 7.64 1.15
CA LEU A 354 -13.80 9.09 1.05
C LEU A 354 -14.79 9.78 1.99
N PHE A 355 -14.30 10.77 2.72
CA PHE A 355 -15.09 11.59 3.65
C PHE A 355 -14.96 13.05 3.29
N ASP A 356 -16.03 13.79 3.60
CA ASP A 356 -16.11 15.23 3.62
C ASP A 356 -16.27 15.72 5.06
N TYR A 357 -15.51 16.73 5.43
CA TYR A 357 -15.60 17.38 6.73
C TYR A 357 -15.93 18.84 6.56
N ALA A 358 -17.14 19.25 6.97
CA ALA A 358 -17.57 20.64 6.98
C ALA A 358 -16.97 21.36 8.20
N VAL A 359 -16.05 22.31 7.98
CA VAL A 359 -15.25 22.94 9.03
C VAL A 359 -16.11 23.76 10.00
N ALA A 360 -17.09 24.52 9.49
CA ALA A 360 -17.95 25.37 10.30
C ALA A 360 -18.88 24.58 11.24
N THR A 361 -19.47 23.50 10.75
CA THR A 361 -20.44 22.68 11.52
C THR A 361 -19.77 21.50 12.24
N LYS A 362 -18.50 21.25 11.96
CA LYS A 362 -17.72 20.10 12.48
C LYS A 362 -18.38 18.75 12.17
N THR A 363 -18.98 18.62 10.98
CA THR A 363 -19.74 17.44 10.55
C THR A 363 -18.96 16.62 9.55
N TYR A 364 -18.86 15.30 9.78
CA TYR A 364 -18.27 14.33 8.87
C TYR A 364 -19.36 13.65 8.04
N THR A 365 -19.16 13.61 6.72
CA THR A 365 -20.06 12.94 5.79
C THR A 365 -19.28 11.93 4.96
N LYS A 366 -19.73 10.67 4.95
CA LYS A 366 -19.15 9.63 4.11
C LYS A 366 -19.64 9.79 2.67
N LEU A 367 -18.72 9.90 1.70
CA LEU A 367 -19.03 10.14 0.30
C LEU A 367 -19.07 8.88 -0.56
N THR A 368 -18.39 7.81 -0.16
CA THR A 368 -18.31 6.56 -0.94
C THR A 368 -18.87 5.38 -0.16
N LYS A 369 -19.34 4.35 -0.87
CA LYS A 369 -19.93 3.15 -0.26
C LYS A 369 -19.37 1.90 -0.93
N ASP A 370 -18.99 0.92 -0.11
CA ASP A 370 -18.60 -0.44 -0.53
C ASP A 370 -17.46 -0.50 -1.59
N VAL A 371 -16.52 0.44 -1.50
CA VAL A 371 -15.32 0.52 -2.36
C VAL A 371 -14.07 0.76 -1.51
N VAL A 372 -12.91 0.42 -2.07
CA VAL A 372 -11.60 0.78 -1.49
C VAL A 372 -11.03 1.94 -2.30
N VAL A 373 -11.08 3.14 -1.74
CA VAL A 373 -10.56 4.37 -2.36
C VAL A 373 -9.03 4.38 -2.26
N GLN A 374 -8.34 4.29 -3.40
CA GLN A 374 -6.88 4.37 -3.47
C GLN A 374 -6.37 5.76 -3.88
N GLY A 375 -7.25 6.60 -4.42
CA GLY A 375 -6.92 7.95 -4.82
C GLY A 375 -8.15 8.73 -5.26
N ALA A 376 -8.09 10.05 -5.11
CA ALA A 376 -9.11 10.99 -5.58
C ALA A 376 -8.49 12.30 -6.03
N SER A 377 -9.08 12.95 -7.02
CA SER A 377 -8.66 14.24 -7.56
C SER A 377 -9.87 15.02 -8.04
N ALA A 378 -9.90 16.34 -7.77
CA ALA A 378 -10.97 17.24 -8.20
C ALA A 378 -10.48 18.20 -9.30
N SER A 379 -11.39 18.62 -10.19
CA SER A 379 -11.14 19.71 -11.14
C SER A 379 -10.96 21.04 -10.39
N LYS A 380 -10.37 22.04 -11.08
CA LYS A 380 -10.08 23.34 -10.46
C LYS A 380 -11.34 24.06 -9.94
N ASP A 381 -12.49 23.83 -10.56
CA ASP A 381 -13.78 24.38 -10.11
C ASP A 381 -14.53 23.49 -9.11
N GLY A 382 -13.96 22.34 -8.72
CA GLY A 382 -14.52 21.38 -7.78
C GLY A 382 -15.74 20.59 -8.28
N LYS A 383 -16.18 20.79 -9.53
CA LYS A 383 -17.43 20.18 -10.04
C LYS A 383 -17.27 18.76 -10.56
N LYS A 384 -16.06 18.35 -10.86
CA LYS A 384 -15.75 17.02 -11.38
C LYS A 384 -14.69 16.34 -10.52
N MET A 385 -14.88 15.06 -10.30
CA MET A 385 -13.96 14.24 -9.56
C MET A 385 -13.54 13.00 -10.33
N ALA A 386 -12.31 12.59 -10.16
CA ALA A 386 -11.78 11.32 -10.63
C ALA A 386 -11.22 10.51 -9.46
N PHE A 387 -11.43 9.20 -9.51
CA PHE A 387 -11.07 8.29 -8.42
C PHE A 387 -10.32 7.07 -8.94
N VAL A 388 -9.52 6.47 -8.08
CA VAL A 388 -9.06 5.08 -8.21
C VAL A 388 -9.84 4.25 -7.21
N PHE A 389 -10.75 3.40 -7.67
CA PHE A 389 -11.51 2.48 -6.82
C PHE A 389 -11.13 1.04 -7.13
N ASP A 390 -10.88 0.30 -6.05
CA ASP A 390 -10.78 -1.15 -6.02
C ASP A 390 -12.08 -1.72 -5.42
N THR A 391 -12.64 -2.74 -6.04
CA THR A 391 -13.91 -3.35 -5.64
C THR A 391 -13.74 -4.84 -5.40
N PRO A 392 -14.70 -5.52 -4.75
CA PRO A 392 -14.61 -6.97 -4.57
C PRO A 392 -14.47 -7.75 -5.88
N ASP A 393 -15.13 -7.28 -6.93
CA ASP A 393 -15.27 -7.99 -8.21
C ASP A 393 -14.21 -7.60 -9.23
N TRP A 394 -13.55 -6.43 -9.06
CA TRP A 394 -12.64 -5.89 -10.05
C TRP A 394 -11.49 -5.11 -9.39
N PRO A 395 -10.23 -5.30 -9.85
CA PRO A 395 -9.09 -4.53 -9.36
C PRO A 395 -9.24 -3.03 -9.66
N ALA A 396 -8.34 -2.24 -9.07
CA ALA A 396 -8.37 -0.80 -9.19
C ALA A 396 -8.49 -0.30 -10.64
N GLU A 397 -9.47 0.59 -10.86
CA GLU A 397 -9.76 1.25 -12.14
C GLU A 397 -10.06 2.74 -11.91
N ILE A 398 -10.07 3.52 -12.99
CA ILE A 398 -10.45 4.93 -12.93
C ILE A 398 -11.96 5.07 -13.02
N TYR A 399 -12.51 5.82 -12.06
CA TYR A 399 -13.90 6.22 -12.00
C TYR A 399 -14.00 7.74 -12.04
N VAL A 400 -15.11 8.26 -12.54
CA VAL A 400 -15.39 9.70 -12.59
C VAL A 400 -16.80 9.99 -12.10
N GLN A 401 -16.98 11.20 -11.55
CA GLN A 401 -18.26 11.68 -11.08
C GLN A 401 -18.36 13.20 -11.25
N ASP A 402 -19.54 13.66 -11.67
CA ASP A 402 -19.98 15.06 -11.62
C ASP A 402 -21.46 15.11 -11.23
N ALA A 403 -22.05 16.30 -11.22
CA ALA A 403 -23.46 16.48 -10.82
C ALA A 403 -24.46 15.76 -11.74
N SER A 404 -24.07 15.35 -12.96
CA SER A 404 -24.92 14.61 -13.90
C SER A 404 -24.92 13.09 -13.63
N LEU A 405 -23.95 12.60 -12.87
CA LEU A 405 -23.80 11.17 -12.57
C LEU A 405 -24.27 10.86 -11.15
N PRO A 406 -25.32 10.05 -10.96
CA PRO A 406 -25.83 9.71 -9.63
C PRO A 406 -24.84 8.86 -8.83
N THR A 407 -23.94 8.13 -9.51
CA THR A 407 -22.89 7.30 -8.92
C THR A 407 -21.62 7.40 -9.76
N PRO A 408 -20.43 7.17 -9.20
CA PRO A 408 -19.19 7.15 -9.95
C PRO A 408 -19.22 6.15 -11.11
N LYS A 409 -18.85 6.60 -12.32
CA LYS A 409 -18.78 5.78 -13.52
C LYS A 409 -17.37 5.30 -13.79
N ARG A 410 -17.17 3.99 -13.96
CA ARG A 410 -15.91 3.42 -14.41
C ARG A 410 -15.63 3.81 -15.87
N ILE A 411 -14.44 4.32 -16.16
CA ILE A 411 -14.03 4.77 -17.50
C ILE A 411 -12.83 4.00 -18.06
N THR A 412 -12.18 3.15 -17.25
CA THR A 412 -11.10 2.27 -17.72
C THR A 412 -11.45 0.79 -17.57
N ASN A 413 -10.78 -0.06 -18.34
CA ASN A 413 -10.83 -1.52 -18.25
C ASN A 413 -9.42 -2.05 -18.53
N THR A 414 -8.55 -1.94 -17.53
CA THR A 414 -7.11 -2.17 -17.65
C THR A 414 -6.75 -3.66 -17.71
N ASN A 415 -7.62 -4.51 -17.13
CA ASN A 415 -7.45 -5.96 -17.06
C ASN A 415 -8.63 -6.73 -17.69
N PRO A 416 -8.91 -6.58 -19.00
CA PRO A 416 -10.07 -7.21 -19.64
C PRO A 416 -10.04 -8.75 -19.62
N GLN A 417 -8.84 -9.35 -19.52
CA GLN A 417 -8.66 -10.80 -19.44
C GLN A 417 -9.33 -11.44 -18.22
N LEU A 418 -9.62 -10.67 -17.16
CA LEU A 418 -10.31 -11.19 -15.98
C LEU A 418 -11.74 -11.68 -16.30
N ALA A 419 -12.35 -11.20 -17.39
CA ALA A 419 -13.66 -11.68 -17.83
C ALA A 419 -13.68 -13.18 -18.23
N GLU A 420 -12.52 -13.75 -18.56
CA GLU A 420 -12.34 -15.15 -18.94
C GLU A 420 -12.13 -16.07 -17.74
N LEU A 421 -11.92 -15.50 -16.54
CA LEU A 421 -11.59 -16.25 -15.34
C LEU A 421 -12.83 -16.57 -14.48
N ALA A 422 -12.80 -17.75 -13.88
CA ALA A 422 -13.76 -18.16 -12.85
C ALA A 422 -13.26 -17.60 -11.50
N LEU A 423 -13.83 -16.47 -11.08
CA LEU A 423 -13.44 -15.78 -9.86
C LEU A 423 -14.36 -16.16 -8.70
N GLY A 424 -13.79 -16.26 -7.51
CA GLY A 424 -14.52 -16.37 -6.26
C GLY A 424 -15.23 -15.07 -5.89
N GLN A 425 -16.29 -15.18 -5.11
CA GLN A 425 -17.06 -14.04 -4.62
C GLN A 425 -16.70 -13.71 -3.18
N SER A 426 -16.42 -12.46 -2.87
CA SER A 426 -16.13 -12.01 -1.51
C SER A 426 -17.32 -11.30 -0.89
N GLU A 427 -17.50 -11.53 0.41
CA GLU A 427 -18.53 -10.87 1.24
C GLU A 427 -17.95 -10.49 2.60
N VAL A 428 -18.45 -9.42 3.18
CA VAL A 428 -18.12 -9.03 4.55
C VAL A 428 -19.03 -9.81 5.50
N ILE A 429 -18.41 -10.51 6.44
CA ILE A 429 -19.11 -11.31 7.46
C ILE A 429 -18.75 -10.86 8.87
N THR A 430 -19.62 -11.18 9.83
CA THR A 430 -19.37 -10.93 11.25
C THR A 430 -19.63 -12.17 12.09
N TRP A 431 -18.88 -12.29 13.19
CA TRP A 431 -19.08 -13.35 14.18
C TRP A 431 -18.80 -12.86 15.58
N LYS A 432 -19.05 -13.70 16.59
CA LYS A 432 -18.76 -13.40 17.98
C LYS A 432 -17.47 -14.07 18.42
N SER A 433 -16.59 -13.29 19.03
CA SER A 433 -15.43 -13.79 19.77
C SER A 433 -15.87 -14.44 21.09
N LYS A 434 -14.95 -15.16 21.76
CA LYS A 434 -15.25 -15.85 23.03
C LYS A 434 -15.72 -14.91 24.14
N ASP A 435 -15.29 -13.66 24.13
CA ASP A 435 -15.70 -12.63 25.09
C ASP A 435 -16.94 -11.84 24.66
N GLY A 436 -17.62 -12.26 23.59
CA GLY A 436 -18.82 -11.62 23.05
C GLY A 436 -18.58 -10.44 22.13
N ALA A 437 -17.31 -10.02 21.92
CA ALA A 437 -16.97 -8.97 20.97
C ALA A 437 -17.40 -9.37 19.55
N THR A 438 -17.89 -8.39 18.77
CA THR A 438 -18.21 -8.60 17.35
C THR A 438 -16.95 -8.39 16.51
N VAL A 439 -16.53 -9.43 15.83
CA VAL A 439 -15.41 -9.43 14.88
C VAL A 439 -15.97 -9.35 13.47
N GLU A 440 -15.31 -8.58 12.60
CA GLU A 440 -15.63 -8.52 11.17
C GLU A 440 -14.46 -9.12 10.38
N GLY A 441 -14.77 -9.68 9.22
CA GLY A 441 -13.79 -10.16 8.26
C GLY A 441 -14.41 -10.32 6.89
N ILE A 442 -13.59 -10.74 5.94
CA ILE A 442 -14.01 -10.96 4.57
C ILE A 442 -13.92 -12.46 4.30
N LEU A 443 -14.99 -13.03 3.79
CA LEU A 443 -15.04 -14.40 3.28
C LEU A 443 -14.98 -14.37 1.76
N LEU A 444 -13.96 -14.95 1.18
CA LEU A 444 -13.89 -15.24 -0.25
C LEU A 444 -14.33 -16.68 -0.48
N LYS A 445 -15.49 -16.87 -1.09
CA LYS A 445 -16.04 -18.19 -1.47
C LYS A 445 -15.40 -18.69 -2.77
N PRO A 446 -15.26 -20.01 -2.96
CA PRO A 446 -14.76 -20.57 -4.20
C PRO A 446 -15.58 -20.15 -5.43
N ALA A 447 -14.94 -20.14 -6.59
CA ALA A 447 -15.65 -19.96 -7.85
C ALA A 447 -16.73 -21.04 -8.02
N GLY A 448 -17.98 -20.62 -8.26
CA GLY A 448 -19.12 -21.55 -8.41
C GLY A 448 -19.55 -22.26 -7.12
N TYR A 449 -19.21 -21.71 -5.94
CA TYR A 449 -19.60 -22.28 -4.65
C TYR A 449 -21.10 -22.55 -4.58
N LYS A 450 -21.47 -23.72 -4.06
CA LYS A 450 -22.86 -24.09 -3.80
C LYS A 450 -23.10 -24.12 -2.30
N GLU A 451 -24.12 -23.40 -1.84
CA GLU A 451 -24.50 -23.38 -0.42
C GLU A 451 -24.69 -24.79 0.14
N GLY A 452 -24.21 -24.99 1.37
CA GLY A 452 -24.22 -26.31 2.03
C GLY A 452 -23.07 -27.23 1.67
N THR A 453 -22.18 -26.85 0.75
CA THR A 453 -20.97 -27.62 0.43
C THR A 453 -19.83 -27.22 1.36
N LYS A 454 -19.24 -28.20 2.07
CA LYS A 454 -18.04 -27.97 2.87
C LYS A 454 -16.80 -27.99 1.97
N VAL A 455 -15.99 -26.93 2.07
CA VAL A 455 -14.78 -26.73 1.27
C VAL A 455 -13.55 -26.56 2.16
N PRO A 456 -12.33 -26.77 1.67
CA PRO A 456 -11.10 -26.43 2.39
C PRO A 456 -11.11 -24.94 2.80
N LEU A 457 -10.56 -24.65 3.97
CA LEU A 457 -10.47 -23.28 4.51
C LEU A 457 -9.03 -22.83 4.64
N LEU A 458 -8.69 -21.70 4.04
CA LEU A 458 -7.49 -20.93 4.33
C LEU A 458 -7.86 -19.76 5.23
N VAL A 459 -7.15 -19.55 6.33
CA VAL A 459 -7.25 -18.37 7.17
C VAL A 459 -6.01 -17.53 6.98
N THR A 460 -6.17 -16.27 6.57
CA THR A 460 -5.06 -15.36 6.25
C THR A 460 -5.05 -14.21 7.24
N ALA A 461 -4.04 -14.11 8.11
CA ALA A 461 -3.88 -12.99 9.04
C ALA A 461 -3.11 -11.83 8.40
N HIS A 462 -3.62 -10.58 8.58
CA HIS A 462 -2.94 -9.40 8.07
C HIS A 462 -1.72 -8.99 8.88
N GLY A 463 -0.83 -8.19 8.28
CA GLY A 463 0.30 -7.54 8.93
C GLY A 463 -0.14 -6.33 9.78
N GLY A 464 0.82 -5.75 10.50
CA GLY A 464 0.59 -4.60 11.36
C GLY A 464 1.11 -4.82 12.78
N PRO A 465 0.27 -5.00 13.83
CA PRO A 465 -1.17 -5.32 13.88
C PRO A 465 -2.12 -4.19 13.47
N THR A 466 -1.68 -2.93 13.47
CA THR A 466 -2.48 -1.78 13.03
C THR A 466 -2.61 -1.76 11.50
N GLY A 467 -3.25 -2.77 10.93
CA GLY A 467 -3.65 -2.92 9.54
C GLY A 467 -5.09 -3.39 9.48
N ALA A 468 -5.60 -3.66 8.30
CA ALA A 468 -6.88 -4.32 8.09
C ALA A 468 -6.93 -4.98 6.72
N HIS A 469 -7.63 -6.10 6.60
CA HIS A 469 -8.05 -6.60 5.32
C HIS A 469 -9.21 -5.77 4.79
N THR A 470 -9.09 -5.28 3.56
CA THR A 470 -10.18 -4.55 2.88
C THR A 470 -10.90 -5.45 1.89
N ASN A 471 -12.18 -5.19 1.64
CA ASN A 471 -12.99 -5.93 0.67
C ASN A 471 -12.78 -5.38 -0.76
N GLY A 472 -11.52 -5.26 -1.18
CA GLY A 472 -11.12 -5.06 -2.56
C GLY A 472 -10.83 -6.39 -3.26
N PHE A 473 -10.40 -6.34 -4.52
CA PHE A 473 -10.10 -7.51 -5.34
C PHE A 473 -8.96 -8.36 -4.74
N LYS A 474 -9.18 -9.66 -4.62
CA LYS A 474 -8.23 -10.61 -3.97
C LYS A 474 -7.32 -11.33 -4.97
N GLY A 475 -6.89 -10.67 -6.03
CA GLY A 475 -6.04 -11.22 -7.09
C GLY A 475 -4.64 -10.61 -7.18
N GLY A 476 -4.15 -9.95 -6.12
CA GLY A 476 -2.81 -9.39 -6.05
C GLY A 476 -1.76 -10.38 -5.50
N THR A 477 -0.71 -9.84 -4.89
CA THR A 477 0.35 -10.64 -4.25
C THR A 477 -0.12 -11.46 -3.04
N SER A 478 -1.34 -11.22 -2.56
CA SER A 478 -2.08 -12.14 -1.68
C SER A 478 -3.07 -12.90 -2.56
N PRO A 479 -2.74 -14.13 -3.02
CA PRO A 479 -3.38 -14.74 -4.18
C PRO A 479 -4.72 -15.43 -3.86
N GLY A 480 -5.62 -14.75 -3.16
CA GLY A 480 -6.90 -15.31 -2.74
C GLY A 480 -7.73 -15.90 -3.88
N GLN A 481 -7.75 -15.22 -5.03
CA GLN A 481 -8.49 -15.70 -6.20
C GLN A 481 -7.91 -17.02 -6.77
N THR A 482 -6.60 -17.26 -6.63
CA THR A 482 -5.99 -18.55 -7.01
C THR A 482 -6.50 -19.67 -6.10
N TYR A 483 -6.56 -19.43 -4.80
CA TYR A 483 -7.15 -20.40 -3.86
C TYR A 483 -8.65 -20.62 -4.10
N ALA A 484 -9.40 -19.54 -4.34
CA ALA A 484 -10.82 -19.64 -4.66
C ALA A 484 -11.09 -20.42 -5.96
N GLY A 485 -10.24 -20.20 -6.98
CA GLY A 485 -10.26 -20.96 -8.23
C GLY A 485 -9.95 -22.45 -8.03
N ALA A 486 -9.13 -22.79 -7.04
CA ALA A 486 -8.81 -24.16 -6.65
C ALA A 486 -9.81 -24.78 -5.65
N GLY A 487 -10.93 -24.14 -5.38
CA GLY A 487 -12.01 -24.65 -4.56
C GLY A 487 -11.90 -24.37 -3.06
N TRP A 488 -11.01 -23.47 -2.62
CA TRP A 488 -10.89 -23.08 -1.23
C TRP A 488 -11.80 -21.91 -0.88
N ALA A 489 -12.34 -21.90 0.33
CA ALA A 489 -12.79 -20.67 0.98
C ALA A 489 -11.58 -20.00 1.65
N VAL A 490 -11.52 -18.66 1.59
CA VAL A 490 -10.46 -17.90 2.27
C VAL A 490 -11.11 -16.91 3.23
N LEU A 491 -10.73 -16.99 4.52
CA LEU A 491 -11.15 -16.05 5.55
C LEU A 491 -10.04 -15.03 5.80
N TYR A 492 -10.38 -13.76 5.69
CA TYR A 492 -9.57 -12.59 6.01
C TYR A 492 -10.14 -11.87 7.24
N PRO A 493 -9.79 -12.27 8.47
CA PRO A 493 -10.31 -11.68 9.68
C PRO A 493 -9.69 -10.30 9.94
N ASN A 494 -10.47 -9.38 10.55
CA ASN A 494 -10.01 -8.12 11.12
C ASN A 494 -10.16 -8.19 12.66
N PRO A 495 -9.25 -8.87 13.36
CA PRO A 495 -9.30 -9.03 14.80
C PRO A 495 -9.06 -7.69 15.52
N ARG A 496 -9.23 -7.67 16.85
CA ARG A 496 -8.75 -6.54 17.66
C ARG A 496 -7.26 -6.27 17.39
N GLY A 497 -6.90 -4.99 17.31
CA GLY A 497 -5.64 -4.49 16.76
C GLY A 497 -5.80 -3.86 15.37
N SER A 498 -6.87 -4.21 14.62
CA SER A 498 -7.12 -3.71 13.27
C SER A 498 -7.57 -2.25 13.26
N THR A 499 -7.12 -1.51 12.22
CA THR A 499 -7.55 -0.12 11.95
C THR A 499 -8.94 -0.08 11.31
N GLY A 500 -9.61 1.08 11.38
CA GLY A 500 -10.92 1.30 10.74
C GLY A 500 -12.12 0.91 11.60
N TYR A 501 -11.91 0.40 12.81
CA TYR A 501 -12.94 -0.06 13.74
C TYR A 501 -13.02 0.79 15.02
N GLY A 502 -12.41 1.98 15.02
CA GLY A 502 -12.27 2.85 16.17
C GLY A 502 -11.02 2.57 17.00
N GLU A 503 -10.57 3.59 17.77
CA GLU A 503 -9.34 3.52 18.56
C GLU A 503 -9.37 2.39 19.61
N LYS A 504 -10.52 2.18 20.25
CA LYS A 504 -10.66 1.10 21.23
C LYS A 504 -10.38 -0.28 20.64
N TRP A 505 -10.84 -0.54 19.41
CA TRP A 505 -10.59 -1.81 18.70
C TRP A 505 -9.12 -1.92 18.27
N MET A 506 -8.58 -0.85 17.68
CA MET A 506 -7.19 -0.77 17.24
C MET A 506 -6.20 -1.00 18.39
N ARG A 507 -6.52 -0.53 19.59
CA ARG A 507 -5.72 -0.74 20.82
C ARG A 507 -6.08 -2.03 21.57
N GLY A 508 -7.03 -2.80 21.09
CA GLY A 508 -7.61 -3.95 21.79
C GLY A 508 -6.69 -5.14 22.00
N ASN A 509 -5.51 -5.15 21.38
CA ASN A 509 -4.47 -6.16 21.60
C ASN A 509 -3.24 -5.61 22.33
N ILE A 510 -3.33 -4.44 22.97
CA ILE A 510 -2.31 -3.91 23.87
C ILE A 510 -2.67 -4.32 25.30
N PRO A 511 -1.80 -4.99 26.06
CA PRO A 511 -0.52 -5.64 25.70
C PRO A 511 -0.66 -7.14 25.41
N ASP A 512 -1.66 -7.57 24.65
CA ASP A 512 -2.14 -8.96 24.59
C ASP A 512 -2.00 -9.59 23.19
N TRP A 513 -0.86 -9.38 22.50
CA TRP A 513 -0.59 -10.08 21.22
C TRP A 513 -0.71 -11.60 21.41
N GLY A 514 -1.42 -12.26 20.48
CA GLY A 514 -1.66 -13.70 20.57
C GLY A 514 -2.71 -14.09 21.63
N GLY A 515 -3.38 -13.13 22.24
CA GLY A 515 -4.45 -13.34 23.21
C GLY A 515 -5.83 -13.12 22.62
N GLY A 516 -6.36 -11.87 22.73
CA GLY A 516 -7.67 -11.51 22.20
C GLY A 516 -7.76 -11.64 20.69
N ASP A 517 -6.78 -11.13 19.96
CA ASP A 517 -6.65 -11.21 18.50
C ASP A 517 -6.63 -12.66 17.97
N TYR A 518 -5.87 -13.56 18.63
CA TYR A 518 -5.88 -14.99 18.34
C TYR A 518 -7.29 -15.59 18.51
N ARG A 519 -7.97 -15.28 19.64
CA ARG A 519 -9.33 -15.78 19.89
C ARG A 519 -10.34 -15.28 18.84
N ASP A 520 -10.22 -14.01 18.43
CA ASP A 520 -11.04 -13.42 17.38
C ASP A 520 -10.93 -14.18 16.05
N ILE A 521 -9.69 -14.54 15.66
CA ILE A 521 -9.40 -15.29 14.44
C ILE A 521 -9.92 -16.74 14.54
N MET A 522 -9.64 -17.43 15.66
CA MET A 522 -10.05 -18.83 15.84
C MET A 522 -11.58 -18.98 15.84
N THR A 523 -12.31 -18.06 16.47
CA THR A 523 -13.78 -18.08 16.45
C THR A 523 -14.35 -17.79 15.07
N GLY A 524 -13.64 -17.09 14.18
CA GLY A 524 -14.00 -16.96 12.78
C GLY A 524 -13.96 -18.27 12.01
N ALA A 525 -12.92 -19.08 12.23
CA ALA A 525 -12.86 -20.43 11.67
C ALA A 525 -13.99 -21.33 12.25
N ASP A 526 -14.24 -21.24 13.57
CA ASP A 526 -15.34 -21.99 14.21
C ASP A 526 -16.71 -21.60 13.64
N TYR A 527 -16.92 -20.31 13.38
CA TYR A 527 -18.15 -19.80 12.76
C TYR A 527 -18.37 -20.41 11.37
N LEU A 528 -17.34 -20.45 10.51
CA LEU A 528 -17.46 -21.04 9.16
C LEU A 528 -17.67 -22.56 9.19
N ILE A 529 -17.09 -23.27 10.16
CA ILE A 529 -17.34 -24.70 10.37
C ILE A 529 -18.81 -24.91 10.80
N ALA A 530 -19.29 -24.12 11.76
CA ALA A 530 -20.68 -24.21 12.25
C ALA A 530 -21.71 -23.88 11.15
N LYS A 531 -21.38 -22.94 10.24
CA LYS A 531 -22.19 -22.62 9.06
C LYS A 531 -22.14 -23.69 7.97
N GLY A 532 -21.34 -24.74 8.12
CA GLY A 532 -21.21 -25.78 7.12
C GLY A 532 -20.45 -25.38 5.86
N ILE A 533 -19.70 -24.26 5.90
CA ILE A 533 -18.87 -23.77 4.79
C ILE A 533 -17.49 -24.42 4.82
N ALA A 534 -16.83 -24.43 5.98
CA ALA A 534 -15.49 -24.96 6.14
C ALA A 534 -15.47 -26.45 6.51
N ASP A 535 -14.63 -27.23 5.85
CA ASP A 535 -14.25 -28.59 6.25
C ASP A 535 -13.16 -28.50 7.34
N SER A 536 -13.52 -28.80 8.58
CA SER A 536 -12.62 -28.75 9.74
C SER A 536 -11.40 -29.69 9.63
N THR A 537 -11.44 -30.66 8.73
CA THR A 537 -10.33 -31.57 8.46
C THR A 537 -9.35 -31.06 7.40
N LYS A 538 -9.69 -29.96 6.71
CA LYS A 538 -8.95 -29.38 5.58
C LYS A 538 -8.74 -27.88 5.78
N MET A 539 -8.03 -27.51 6.85
CA MET A 539 -7.75 -26.11 7.16
C MET A 539 -6.25 -25.81 7.07
N ALA A 540 -5.92 -24.64 6.52
CA ALA A 540 -4.59 -24.08 6.46
C ALA A 540 -4.57 -22.65 7.06
N PHE A 541 -3.39 -22.19 7.50
CA PHE A 541 -3.20 -20.86 8.05
C PHE A 541 -1.99 -20.17 7.44
N GLU A 542 -2.11 -18.89 7.15
CA GLU A 542 -1.00 -18.10 6.63
C GLU A 542 -1.03 -16.66 7.13
N GLY A 543 0.09 -15.96 6.99
CA GLY A 543 0.17 -14.53 7.20
C GLY A 543 1.57 -13.99 7.02
N TRP A 544 1.66 -12.68 6.78
CA TRP A 544 2.88 -11.93 6.55
C TRP A 544 3.14 -10.90 7.65
N SER A 545 4.39 -10.70 8.05
CA SER A 545 4.76 -9.72 9.08
C SER A 545 4.11 -10.05 10.43
N TYR A 546 3.29 -9.17 11.01
CA TYR A 546 2.47 -9.52 12.17
C TYR A 546 1.54 -10.72 11.89
N GLY A 547 1.04 -10.88 10.66
CA GLY A 547 0.35 -12.11 10.24
C GLY A 547 1.26 -13.34 10.32
N GLY A 548 2.55 -13.17 10.02
CA GLY A 548 3.57 -14.22 10.22
C GLY A 548 3.85 -14.50 11.71
N TYR A 549 3.83 -13.47 12.58
CA TYR A 549 3.79 -13.66 14.01
C TYR A 549 2.57 -14.52 14.41
N MET A 550 1.38 -14.12 13.95
CA MET A 550 0.15 -14.85 14.25
C MET A 550 0.20 -16.29 13.72
N THR A 551 0.81 -16.53 12.57
CA THR A 551 1.00 -17.88 12.03
C THR A 551 1.89 -18.72 12.97
N SER A 552 3.05 -18.20 13.36
CA SER A 552 3.96 -18.88 14.31
C SER A 552 3.27 -19.13 15.65
N TRP A 553 2.48 -18.17 16.12
CA TRP A 553 1.70 -18.29 17.35
C TRP A 553 0.63 -19.37 17.24
N VAL A 554 -0.19 -19.35 16.18
CA VAL A 554 -1.26 -20.33 15.94
C VAL A 554 -0.72 -21.76 15.96
N VAL A 555 0.35 -22.05 15.20
CA VAL A 555 0.91 -23.41 15.14
C VAL A 555 1.55 -23.86 16.45
N SER A 556 1.91 -22.92 17.33
CA SER A 556 2.44 -23.21 18.66
C SER A 556 1.34 -23.37 19.72
N GLN A 557 0.08 -22.97 19.43
CA GLN A 557 -1.06 -23.04 20.36
C GLN A 557 -2.08 -24.11 19.98
N THR A 558 -2.13 -24.56 18.71
CA THR A 558 -3.14 -25.54 18.26
C THR A 558 -2.65 -26.38 17.08
N GLY A 559 -3.05 -27.65 17.03
CA GLY A 559 -2.82 -28.57 15.89
C GLY A 559 -3.99 -28.66 14.90
N ARG A 560 -4.93 -27.70 14.89
CA ARG A 560 -6.14 -27.75 14.04
C ARG A 560 -5.81 -27.62 12.55
N PHE A 561 -4.76 -26.90 12.20
CA PHE A 561 -4.38 -26.65 10.81
C PHE A 561 -3.47 -27.75 10.28
N LYS A 562 -3.71 -28.19 9.05
CA LYS A 562 -2.96 -29.25 8.38
C LYS A 562 -1.65 -28.75 7.76
N ALA A 563 -1.59 -27.46 7.44
CA ALA A 563 -0.42 -26.77 6.96
C ALA A 563 -0.44 -25.31 7.40
N ALA A 564 0.74 -24.68 7.45
CA ALA A 564 0.84 -23.25 7.66
C ALA A 564 2.00 -22.64 6.85
N MET A 565 1.87 -21.35 6.49
CA MET A 565 2.93 -20.55 5.90
C MET A 565 3.18 -19.27 6.73
N MET A 566 4.38 -19.13 7.26
CA MET A 566 4.86 -17.96 7.99
C MET A 566 5.70 -17.09 7.04
N GLY A 567 5.15 -15.98 6.61
CA GLY A 567 5.86 -14.99 5.79
C GLY A 567 6.42 -13.85 6.63
N ALA A 568 7.71 -13.55 6.53
CA ALA A 568 8.40 -12.47 7.27
C ALA A 568 7.96 -12.37 8.74
N GLY A 569 7.79 -13.52 9.41
CA GLY A 569 7.24 -13.62 10.76
C GLY A 569 8.26 -13.36 11.86
N LEU A 570 7.76 -12.97 13.03
CA LEU A 570 8.54 -12.60 14.20
C LEU A 570 8.22 -13.49 15.42
N PRO A 571 8.75 -14.73 15.46
CA PRO A 571 8.44 -15.70 16.50
C PRO A 571 9.12 -15.43 17.84
N SER A 572 10.08 -14.48 17.90
CA SER A 572 10.85 -14.11 19.09
C SER A 572 10.78 -12.62 19.34
N LEU A 573 9.90 -12.16 20.22
CA LEU A 573 9.70 -10.73 20.47
C LEU A 573 10.91 -10.06 21.12
N MET A 574 11.71 -10.80 21.90
CA MET A 574 12.91 -10.27 22.55
C MET A 574 13.95 -9.88 21.49
N SER A 575 14.34 -10.79 20.62
CA SER A 575 15.33 -10.51 19.57
C SER A 575 14.76 -9.55 18.53
N MET A 576 13.46 -9.59 18.25
CA MET A 576 12.79 -8.62 17.36
C MET A 576 12.94 -7.20 17.89
N ALA A 577 12.67 -6.94 19.16
CA ALA A 577 12.75 -5.60 19.75
C ALA A 577 14.17 -5.01 19.66
N GLY A 578 15.21 -5.86 19.70
CA GLY A 578 16.61 -5.44 19.65
C GLY A 578 17.23 -5.31 18.26
N THR A 579 16.59 -5.85 17.21
CA THR A 579 17.22 -5.97 15.90
C THR A 579 16.44 -5.35 14.74
N THR A 580 15.18 -4.97 14.94
CA THR A 580 14.31 -4.32 13.94
C THR A 580 14.71 -2.86 13.70
N ASP A 581 14.42 -2.33 12.52
CA ASP A 581 14.53 -0.89 12.20
C ASP A 581 13.46 -0.01 12.90
N ILE A 582 12.46 -0.65 13.57
CA ILE A 582 11.37 0.02 14.30
C ILE A 582 11.23 -0.49 15.75
N PRO A 583 12.30 -0.49 16.56
CA PRO A 583 12.28 -1.08 17.91
C PRO A 583 11.18 -0.49 18.80
N GLY A 584 10.91 0.80 18.70
CA GLY A 584 9.84 1.49 19.45
C GLY A 584 8.43 0.97 19.18
N TYR A 585 8.19 0.35 18.01
CA TYR A 585 6.89 -0.20 17.66
C TYR A 585 6.49 -1.37 18.56
N ILE A 586 7.39 -2.32 18.77
CA ILE A 586 7.16 -3.47 19.69
C ILE A 586 6.91 -2.97 21.12
N ASN A 587 7.71 -1.99 21.56
CA ASN A 587 7.59 -1.44 22.91
C ASN A 587 6.26 -0.73 23.13
N THR A 588 5.72 -0.06 22.12
CA THR A 588 4.43 0.61 22.22
C THR A 588 3.31 -0.36 22.58
N PHE A 589 3.33 -1.59 22.03
CA PHE A 589 2.31 -2.59 22.35
C PHE A 589 2.45 -3.19 23.74
N PHE A 590 3.65 -3.20 24.32
CA PHE A 590 3.90 -3.74 25.64
C PHE A 590 4.18 -2.66 26.70
N ASN A 591 4.13 -1.37 26.30
CA ASN A 591 4.19 -0.23 27.21
C ASN A 591 2.97 -0.25 28.16
N GLY A 592 3.23 -0.03 29.45
CA GLY A 592 2.20 -0.12 30.49
C GLY A 592 2.06 -1.51 31.09
N THR A 593 2.85 -2.50 30.67
CA THR A 593 3.03 -3.71 31.47
C THR A 593 3.78 -3.37 32.76
N PRO A 594 3.49 -4.02 33.87
CA PRO A 594 4.19 -3.78 35.17
C PRO A 594 5.71 -3.91 35.07
N GLN A 595 6.20 -4.64 34.07
CA GLN A 595 7.64 -4.91 33.87
C GLN A 595 8.31 -3.94 32.91
N TYR A 596 7.55 -3.00 32.29
CA TYR A 596 8.12 -2.01 31.37
C TYR A 596 8.77 -0.88 32.17
N ASP A 597 10.09 -0.79 32.09
CA ASP A 597 10.92 0.21 32.80
C ASP A 597 11.38 1.37 31.89
N GLY A 598 10.83 1.47 30.67
CA GLY A 598 11.24 2.43 29.64
C GLY A 598 12.40 1.93 28.76
N SER A 599 12.98 0.78 29.04
CA SER A 599 14.00 0.17 28.20
C SER A 599 13.40 -0.44 26.93
N LEU A 600 14.08 -0.28 25.79
CA LEU A 600 13.70 -0.91 24.53
C LEU A 600 13.79 -2.44 24.61
N ILE A 601 14.71 -2.94 25.41
CA ILE A 601 14.90 -4.37 25.66
C ILE A 601 15.03 -4.59 27.15
N ASN A 602 14.00 -5.15 27.74
CA ASN A 602 14.06 -5.60 29.11
C ASN A 602 14.13 -7.14 29.16
N PRO A 603 15.29 -7.74 29.38
CA PRO A 603 15.47 -9.19 29.37
C PRO A 603 14.67 -9.92 30.47
N THR A 604 14.20 -9.20 31.49
CA THR A 604 13.34 -9.75 32.56
C THR A 604 11.85 -9.63 32.25
N ASN A 605 11.46 -9.02 31.10
CA ASN A 605 10.07 -8.87 30.73
C ASN A 605 9.47 -10.22 30.30
N LYS A 606 8.69 -10.81 31.19
CA LYS A 606 8.02 -12.11 30.97
C LYS A 606 7.11 -12.10 29.73
N PHE A 607 6.49 -10.94 29.38
CA PHE A 607 5.61 -10.84 28.22
C PHE A 607 6.31 -11.18 26.92
N TYR A 608 7.57 -10.76 26.74
CA TYR A 608 8.31 -11.11 25.54
C TYR A 608 8.43 -12.63 25.38
N MET A 609 8.71 -13.37 26.44
CA MET A 609 8.83 -14.82 26.39
C MET A 609 7.46 -15.50 26.28
N GLU A 610 6.48 -15.05 27.06
CA GLU A 610 5.13 -15.63 27.11
C GLU A 610 4.36 -15.41 25.79
N ARG A 611 4.67 -14.34 25.05
CA ARG A 611 4.05 -14.01 23.76
C ARG A 611 4.91 -14.34 22.55
N SER A 612 6.06 -14.96 22.75
CA SER A 612 6.93 -15.46 21.67
C SER A 612 6.61 -16.91 21.32
N ALA A 613 6.28 -17.17 20.05
CA ALA A 613 5.97 -18.51 19.55
C ALA A 613 7.11 -19.50 19.76
N ILE A 614 8.37 -19.02 19.72
CA ILE A 614 9.56 -19.84 19.91
C ILE A 614 9.57 -20.53 21.27
N SER A 615 8.97 -19.92 22.31
CA SER A 615 8.85 -20.47 23.65
C SER A 615 7.99 -21.74 23.70
N TYR A 616 7.21 -22.01 22.68
CA TYR A 616 6.28 -23.14 22.56
C TYR A 616 6.60 -24.03 21.34
N SER A 617 7.81 -23.96 20.83
CA SER A 617 8.24 -24.71 19.65
C SER A 617 8.14 -26.24 19.81
N ASP A 618 8.18 -26.75 21.03
CA ASP A 618 7.93 -28.17 21.38
C ASP A 618 6.50 -28.61 21.03
N LYS A 619 5.51 -27.71 21.12
CA LYS A 619 4.09 -28.01 20.87
C LYS A 619 3.71 -28.01 19.39
N VAL A 620 4.57 -27.51 18.52
CA VAL A 620 4.27 -27.42 17.07
C VAL A 620 4.15 -28.82 16.47
N THR A 621 3.01 -29.08 15.84
CA THR A 621 2.75 -30.33 15.11
C THR A 621 2.40 -30.08 13.65
N THR A 622 1.97 -28.86 13.31
CA THR A 622 1.58 -28.45 11.95
C THR A 622 2.83 -28.28 11.08
N PRO A 623 2.90 -28.91 9.89
CA PRO A 623 3.94 -28.63 8.90
C PRO A 623 4.00 -27.14 8.58
N LEU A 624 5.17 -26.53 8.69
CA LEU A 624 5.38 -25.09 8.57
C LEU A 624 6.34 -24.75 7.42
N LEU A 625 5.88 -23.94 6.47
CA LEU A 625 6.73 -23.25 5.50
C LEU A 625 7.05 -21.86 6.03
N ILE A 626 8.31 -21.46 5.97
CA ILE A 626 8.79 -20.13 6.35
C ILE A 626 9.38 -19.46 5.11
N LEU A 627 8.85 -18.29 4.75
CA LEU A 627 9.31 -17.50 3.60
C LEU A 627 9.79 -16.13 4.08
N HIS A 628 11.03 -15.72 3.68
CA HIS A 628 11.63 -14.50 4.23
C HIS A 628 12.57 -13.80 3.25
N GLY A 629 12.60 -12.46 3.27
CA GLY A 629 13.56 -11.66 2.54
C GLY A 629 14.95 -11.69 3.20
N GLY A 630 15.99 -11.96 2.41
CA GLY A 630 17.37 -12.06 2.93
C GLY A 630 17.95 -10.74 3.41
N SER A 631 17.37 -9.60 2.97
CA SER A 631 17.76 -8.23 3.34
C SER A 631 16.65 -7.51 4.11
N ASP A 632 15.80 -8.24 4.82
CA ASP A 632 14.71 -7.68 5.62
C ASP A 632 15.25 -7.05 6.91
N GLU A 633 15.17 -5.72 7.00
CA GLU A 633 15.53 -4.94 8.19
C GLU A 633 14.35 -4.73 9.13
N ARG A 634 13.11 -4.82 8.61
CA ARG A 634 11.87 -4.67 9.39
C ARG A 634 11.67 -5.86 10.33
N VAL A 635 11.77 -7.06 9.77
CA VAL A 635 11.81 -8.33 10.49
C VAL A 635 13.12 -9.03 10.11
N PRO A 636 14.19 -8.82 10.88
CA PRO A 636 15.51 -9.31 10.52
C PRO A 636 15.58 -10.83 10.34
N ILE A 637 16.38 -11.28 9.38
CA ILE A 637 16.54 -12.72 9.00
C ILE A 637 16.86 -13.65 10.17
N GLY A 638 17.37 -13.12 11.27
CA GLY A 638 17.56 -13.88 12.52
C GLY A 638 16.26 -14.48 13.06
N GLN A 639 15.14 -13.78 12.90
CA GLN A 639 13.82 -14.20 13.39
C GLN A 639 13.39 -15.58 12.84
N PRO A 640 13.29 -15.77 11.52
CA PRO A 640 12.93 -17.07 10.96
C PRO A 640 14.00 -18.14 11.22
N MET A 641 15.29 -17.77 11.28
CA MET A 641 16.38 -18.71 11.56
C MET A 641 16.29 -19.32 12.97
N GLU A 642 15.99 -18.49 13.98
CA GLU A 642 15.80 -18.95 15.36
C GLU A 642 14.67 -19.99 15.43
N PHE A 643 13.53 -19.70 14.83
CA PHE A 643 12.36 -20.58 14.87
C PHE A 643 12.57 -21.87 14.06
N TYR A 644 13.16 -21.73 12.86
CA TYR A 644 13.52 -22.88 12.03
C TYR A 644 14.42 -23.87 12.79
N ARG A 645 15.49 -23.39 13.44
CA ARG A 645 16.41 -24.21 14.22
C ARG A 645 15.70 -24.86 15.40
N ALA A 646 14.93 -24.07 16.17
CA ALA A 646 14.17 -24.58 17.29
C ALA A 646 13.20 -25.71 16.91
N LEU A 647 12.59 -25.64 15.73
CA LEU A 647 11.71 -26.67 15.20
C LEU A 647 12.47 -27.89 14.65
N LYS A 648 13.58 -27.67 13.91
CA LYS A 648 14.41 -28.75 13.36
C LYS A 648 15.04 -29.61 14.45
N ASP A 649 15.58 -28.99 15.49
CA ASP A 649 16.16 -29.68 16.65
C ASP A 649 15.16 -30.58 17.38
N ARG A 650 13.86 -30.28 17.22
CA ARG A 650 12.74 -31.08 17.78
C ARG A 650 12.11 -32.03 16.78
N GLY A 651 12.75 -32.24 15.60
CA GLY A 651 12.27 -33.15 14.56
C GLY A 651 10.94 -32.72 13.90
N LYS A 652 10.59 -31.43 13.96
CA LYS A 652 9.34 -30.93 13.37
C LYS A 652 9.46 -30.79 11.85
N THR A 653 8.34 -30.93 11.14
CA THR A 653 8.28 -30.68 9.69
C THR A 653 8.30 -29.19 9.42
N VAL A 654 9.44 -28.66 9.01
CA VAL A 654 9.63 -27.24 8.71
C VAL A 654 10.58 -27.06 7.52
N GLU A 655 10.28 -26.10 6.67
CA GLU A 655 11.12 -25.64 5.56
C GLU A 655 11.30 -24.12 5.71
N LEU A 656 12.54 -23.63 5.52
CA LEU A 656 12.85 -22.21 5.46
C LEU A 656 13.42 -21.87 4.07
N VAL A 657 12.77 -20.95 3.38
CA VAL A 657 13.23 -20.38 2.11
C VAL A 657 13.46 -18.89 2.31
N PHE A 658 14.66 -18.42 2.03
CA PHE A 658 14.95 -17.00 2.03
C PHE A 658 15.28 -16.53 0.60
N TYR A 659 14.86 -15.31 0.30
CA TYR A 659 15.02 -14.72 -1.02
C TYR A 659 16.12 -13.66 -0.97
N PRO A 660 17.29 -13.92 -1.60
CA PRO A 660 18.39 -12.96 -1.63
C PRO A 660 17.92 -11.59 -2.17
N ARG A 661 18.46 -10.51 -1.62
CA ARG A 661 18.16 -9.10 -2.01
C ARG A 661 16.76 -8.60 -1.68
N GLU A 662 15.81 -9.45 -1.33
CA GLU A 662 14.47 -9.02 -0.95
C GLU A 662 14.46 -8.50 0.48
N GLY A 663 13.74 -7.38 0.66
CA GLY A 663 13.43 -6.81 1.97
C GLY A 663 12.16 -7.39 2.57
N HIS A 664 11.42 -6.54 3.33
CA HIS A 664 10.16 -6.94 3.99
C HIS A 664 9.03 -7.25 3.00
N GLY A 665 9.06 -6.71 1.79
CA GLY A 665 8.21 -7.04 0.66
C GLY A 665 9.06 -7.48 -0.53
N PHE A 666 8.53 -8.39 -1.36
CA PHE A 666 9.26 -8.90 -2.52
C PHE A 666 9.03 -8.03 -3.75
N THR A 667 10.11 -7.71 -4.44
CA THR A 667 10.12 -6.80 -5.58
C THR A 667 10.55 -7.46 -6.89
N GLU A 668 11.26 -8.59 -6.85
CA GLU A 668 11.72 -9.29 -8.03
C GLU A 668 10.65 -10.24 -8.57
N TYR A 669 10.49 -10.27 -9.89
CA TYR A 669 9.44 -11.05 -10.57
C TYR A 669 9.47 -12.55 -10.17
N TYR A 670 10.61 -13.21 -10.36
CA TYR A 670 10.71 -14.64 -10.11
C TYR A 670 10.61 -14.99 -8.63
N HIS A 671 11.03 -14.10 -7.73
CA HIS A 671 10.81 -14.28 -6.29
C HIS A 671 9.33 -14.22 -5.93
N GLN A 672 8.56 -13.33 -6.55
CA GLN A 672 7.11 -13.28 -6.34
C GLN A 672 6.42 -14.52 -6.91
N VAL A 673 6.81 -14.97 -8.11
CA VAL A 673 6.28 -16.21 -8.72
C VAL A 673 6.58 -17.44 -7.84
N ASP A 674 7.85 -17.62 -7.46
CA ASP A 674 8.26 -18.78 -6.63
C ASP A 674 7.54 -18.75 -5.29
N ARG A 675 7.49 -17.59 -4.63
CA ARG A 675 6.77 -17.43 -3.37
C ARG A 675 5.33 -17.91 -3.45
N MET A 676 4.55 -17.39 -4.41
CA MET A 676 3.13 -17.73 -4.54
C MET A 676 2.90 -19.20 -4.91
N LYS A 677 3.73 -19.75 -5.81
CA LYS A 677 3.64 -21.18 -6.19
C LYS A 677 4.00 -22.09 -5.02
N ARG A 678 5.11 -21.82 -4.34
CA ARG A 678 5.61 -22.60 -3.20
C ARG A 678 4.63 -22.57 -2.02
N GLU A 679 4.07 -21.41 -1.73
CA GLU A 679 3.04 -21.21 -0.70
C GLU A 679 1.81 -22.09 -1.01
N TYR A 680 1.26 -21.97 -2.22
CA TYR A 680 0.13 -22.77 -2.65
C TYR A 680 0.43 -24.28 -2.60
N GLU A 681 1.55 -24.71 -3.17
CA GLU A 681 1.96 -26.13 -3.22
C GLU A 681 2.13 -26.72 -1.82
N TRP A 682 2.75 -25.98 -0.90
CA TRP A 682 2.92 -26.42 0.49
C TRP A 682 1.56 -26.59 1.19
N LEU A 683 0.71 -25.57 1.13
CA LEU A 683 -0.58 -25.60 1.79
C LEU A 683 -1.48 -26.71 1.18
N ALA A 684 -1.52 -26.83 -0.14
CA ALA A 684 -2.30 -27.87 -0.83
C ALA A 684 -1.80 -29.29 -0.52
N LYS A 685 -0.48 -29.51 -0.52
CA LYS A 685 0.14 -30.82 -0.23
C LYS A 685 -0.36 -31.43 1.07
N TYR A 686 -0.37 -30.65 2.15
CA TYR A 686 -0.72 -31.16 3.48
C TYR A 686 -2.22 -31.06 3.80
N THR A 687 -2.99 -30.25 3.04
CA THR A 687 -4.41 -30.07 3.28
C THR A 687 -5.27 -30.91 2.32
N LEU A 688 -4.89 -31.02 1.05
CA LEU A 688 -5.65 -31.71 0.01
C LEU A 688 -5.01 -33.03 -0.44
N GLY A 689 -3.73 -33.25 -0.09
CA GLY A 689 -2.95 -34.41 -0.54
C GLY A 689 -2.12 -34.16 -1.81
N PRO A 690 -1.25 -35.10 -2.23
CA PRO A 690 -0.16 -34.86 -3.18
C PRO A 690 -0.57 -34.66 -4.65
N LYS A 691 -1.86 -34.66 -5.01
CA LYS A 691 -2.34 -34.68 -6.40
C LYS A 691 -2.96 -33.39 -6.91
N VAL A 692 -2.87 -32.27 -6.19
CA VAL A 692 -3.51 -31.02 -6.63
C VAL A 692 -2.43 -29.97 -6.90
N VAL A 693 -1.92 -29.99 -8.14
CA VAL A 693 -1.22 -28.84 -8.72
C VAL A 693 -2.18 -28.24 -9.75
N PRO A 694 -2.54 -26.94 -9.66
CA PRO A 694 -3.37 -26.28 -10.67
C PRO A 694 -2.62 -26.07 -11.97
#